data_62357ff0d75230bad0ff1e48b48d5d4c
#
_entry.id   62357ff0d75230bad0ff1e48b48d5d4c
#
_cell.length_a   1.000
_cell.length_b   1.000
_cell.length_c   1.000
_cell.angle_alpha   90.00
_cell.angle_beta   90.00
_cell.angle_gamma   90.00
#
_symmetry.space_group_name_H-M   'P 1'
#
loop_
_entity.id
_entity.type
_entity.pdbx_description
1 polymer ?
#
loop_
_entity_poly.entity_id
_entity_poly.type
_entity_poly.pdbx_seq_one_letter_code
_entity_poly.pdbx_strand_id
1 'polypeptide(L)'
;EKEFYLKNCFIQIAPFIDGKWITNSNLDLEETSTLPANFSLEWDVPIHLNVNSNLTQWKESKTKDRKLISQSISKAKEIQFHISEKEYSYFSINGLKIGTDFKKVTEDKFDPTPSLIKIESFVRGRFGAFPQNKMLLSEFDYKKRTYFGLSSIPSIFFPFSDQFEFEIKALSVYLNHYLTEQFLLNPRESFWLTGGLHSLLLMEYVEYHYPNQKLLGAIPRQPLLKPFLKNYTLSEYKFNEGFLFFSEYTIRSNIQQAPLTSKSDLIKFNERVSQPALVAHGIRYAYDYHGKEIINTAFKNQIGKVQSKTQLLDALTMEIDIPWFTKGFLSSRNSIDLKFKKLSRSSDSISVKVKQIQANLIPYTIAQLRNDSIIQSFQIINPKKTSKIQLKNIGADYLVINPVSKIPEFNQQNNYRKLKGTTLKPLKLTFIKDLEDRKRSQVFFNPKIDFNAYDGLTFGTKLSNKTFQRKPFVYEFNPNYSSRLNNLVGSLSISYRIYNEDSPFYLTQLGLFGSSFHYDENLRYKIFVPSLTVIKRPDDFRSNEREAYSLSYVSVNREFGSDEISTPNYNVGNLGYLYANKEAIRFLKIGLNLEFSNLFGKLNFSTEFRHLFHDGRTVSLRFFGGKFLWSNIQDTSYFDYSLNRSSDYLFRYNYLGRSDNDGIYSQQFILSEGGFKSKFENPNANDYILAANFGFSVWKWVEVYADLGLTKNRNYKSRGFYDSGLRINLVPDYLEFYFPIQNSENYVLNDADYFSNMRFVLTVDLNNLKQLFSRRWF
;
A
#
# COMPACT_ATOMS: atom_id res chain seq x y z
N GLU A 1 -24.72 0.89 23.95
CA GLU A 1 -25.77 0.52 22.97
C GLU A 1 -25.51 -0.90 22.49
N LYS A 2 -26.51 -1.77 22.58
CA LYS A 2 -26.42 -3.14 22.04
C LYS A 2 -27.04 -3.13 20.65
N GLU A 3 -26.19 -3.18 19.62
CA GLU A 3 -26.60 -3.30 18.23
C GLU A 3 -26.15 -4.64 17.68
N PHE A 4 -27.02 -5.36 16.97
CA PHE A 4 -26.72 -6.65 16.36
C PHE A 4 -26.99 -6.57 14.87
N TYR A 5 -25.92 -6.72 14.07
CA TYR A 5 -26.00 -6.90 12.63
C TYR A 5 -25.84 -8.37 12.31
N LEU A 6 -26.88 -8.99 11.82
CA LEU A 6 -26.90 -10.41 11.52
C LEU A 6 -27.08 -10.61 10.02
N LYS A 7 -26.17 -11.37 9.43
CA LYS A 7 -26.20 -11.76 8.04
C LYS A 7 -25.85 -13.23 7.94
N ASN A 8 -26.62 -13.99 7.15
CA ASN A 8 -26.39 -15.42 6.93
C ASN A 8 -26.27 -16.24 8.23
N CYS A 9 -27.01 -15.87 9.27
CA CYS A 9 -26.97 -16.52 10.61
C CYS A 9 -27.89 -17.76 10.72
N PHE A 10 -28.33 -18.34 9.64
CA PHE A 10 -29.20 -19.49 9.54
C PHE A 10 -28.52 -20.61 8.74
N ILE A 11 -29.08 -21.83 8.84
CA ILE A 11 -28.60 -22.99 8.10
C ILE A 11 -28.79 -22.74 6.60
N GLN A 12 -27.74 -22.89 5.82
CA GLN A 12 -27.72 -22.76 4.38
C GLN A 12 -27.35 -24.08 3.73
N ILE A 13 -28.06 -24.42 2.66
CA ILE A 13 -27.72 -25.58 1.83
C ILE A 13 -26.67 -25.16 0.80
N ALA A 14 -25.58 -25.91 0.74
CA ALA A 14 -24.55 -25.68 -0.28
C ALA A 14 -25.13 -25.88 -1.69
N PRO A 15 -24.91 -24.99 -2.65
CA PRO A 15 -25.34 -25.19 -4.02
C PRO A 15 -24.58 -26.34 -4.69
N PHE A 16 -25.30 -27.09 -5.56
CA PHE A 16 -24.68 -28.09 -6.42
C PHE A 16 -24.63 -27.53 -7.85
N ILE A 17 -23.43 -27.15 -8.32
CA ILE A 17 -23.23 -26.45 -9.59
C ILE A 17 -22.09 -27.17 -10.35
N ASP A 18 -22.28 -27.36 -11.65
CA ASP A 18 -21.31 -28.04 -12.54
C ASP A 18 -20.80 -29.39 -11.98
N GLY A 19 -21.71 -30.18 -11.38
CA GLY A 19 -21.42 -31.50 -10.85
C GLY A 19 -20.65 -31.50 -9.51
N LYS A 20 -20.58 -30.37 -8.82
CA LYS A 20 -19.85 -30.21 -7.54
C LYS A 20 -20.65 -29.45 -6.49
N TRP A 21 -20.48 -29.83 -5.24
CA TRP A 21 -20.97 -29.04 -4.12
C TRP A 21 -20.06 -27.81 -3.93
N ILE A 22 -20.64 -26.63 -3.87
CA ILE A 22 -19.91 -25.38 -3.59
C ILE A 22 -19.82 -25.23 -2.07
N THR A 23 -18.66 -25.55 -1.53
CA THR A 23 -18.35 -25.38 -0.12
C THR A 23 -17.55 -24.10 0.10
N ASN A 24 -17.93 -23.34 1.13
CA ASN A 24 -17.24 -22.10 1.51
C ASN A 24 -16.32 -22.36 2.69
N SER A 25 -15.21 -21.60 2.77
CA SER A 25 -14.37 -21.59 3.96
C SER A 25 -15.16 -21.06 5.17
N ASN A 26 -15.04 -21.71 6.31
CA ASN A 26 -15.60 -21.24 7.58
C ASN A 26 -14.93 -19.95 8.11
N LEU A 27 -13.83 -19.51 7.50
CA LEU A 27 -13.15 -18.25 7.83
C LEU A 27 -13.80 -17.03 7.16
N ASP A 28 -14.77 -17.21 6.27
CA ASP A 28 -15.28 -16.15 5.41
C ASP A 28 -16.81 -16.25 5.26
N LEU A 29 -17.49 -16.04 6.38
CA LEU A 29 -18.94 -16.24 6.51
C LEU A 29 -19.78 -15.14 5.83
N GLU A 30 -19.20 -14.00 5.49
CA GLU A 30 -19.95 -12.84 4.99
C GLU A 30 -20.43 -13.00 3.54
N GLU A 31 -19.85 -13.91 2.77
CA GLU A 31 -20.13 -14.06 1.33
C GLU A 31 -20.25 -15.54 0.95
N THR A 32 -21.23 -16.18 1.52
CA THR A 32 -21.59 -17.56 1.16
C THR A 32 -22.21 -17.59 -0.24
N SER A 33 -21.86 -18.62 -1.01
CA SER A 33 -22.57 -18.91 -2.25
C SER A 33 -23.90 -19.56 -1.90
N THR A 34 -24.98 -18.90 -2.24
CA THR A 34 -26.36 -19.37 -1.97
C THR A 34 -27.22 -19.28 -3.21
N LEU A 35 -28.17 -20.18 -3.34
CA LEU A 35 -29.26 -20.07 -4.32
C LEU A 35 -30.45 -19.35 -3.69
N PRO A 36 -31.30 -18.67 -4.48
CA PRO A 36 -32.52 -18.04 -3.97
C PRO A 36 -33.41 -19.04 -3.25
N ALA A 37 -33.84 -18.67 -2.04
CA ALA A 37 -34.72 -19.49 -1.19
C ALA A 37 -35.86 -18.67 -0.60
N ASN A 38 -36.88 -19.37 -0.09
CA ASN A 38 -37.95 -18.75 0.66
C ASN A 38 -37.60 -18.81 2.15
N PHE A 39 -37.76 -17.70 2.84
CA PHE A 39 -37.47 -17.62 4.26
C PHE A 39 -38.72 -17.16 5.02
N SER A 40 -38.97 -17.80 6.16
CA SER A 40 -39.96 -17.41 7.13
C SER A 40 -39.31 -17.45 8.50
N LEU A 41 -39.37 -16.35 9.23
CA LEU A 41 -38.61 -16.15 10.46
C LEU A 41 -39.50 -15.50 11.52
N GLU A 42 -39.32 -15.94 12.75
CA GLU A 42 -39.94 -15.36 13.95
C GLU A 42 -38.84 -14.86 14.90
N TRP A 43 -39.02 -13.63 15.34
CA TRP A 43 -38.10 -12.96 16.25
C TRP A 43 -38.81 -12.72 17.59
N ASP A 44 -38.25 -13.24 18.67
CA ASP A 44 -38.62 -12.90 20.02
C ASP A 44 -37.57 -11.98 20.62
N VAL A 45 -37.86 -10.69 20.71
CA VAL A 45 -36.92 -9.65 21.13
C VAL A 45 -37.49 -8.81 22.27
N PRO A 46 -36.63 -8.21 23.12
CA PRO A 46 -37.06 -7.19 24.08
C PRO A 46 -37.86 -6.06 23.41
N ILE A 47 -38.86 -5.52 24.10
CA ILE A 47 -39.81 -4.54 23.52
C ILE A 47 -39.16 -3.27 23.04
N HIS A 48 -38.02 -2.85 23.63
CA HIS A 48 -37.28 -1.65 23.27
C HIS A 48 -36.40 -1.82 22.03
N LEU A 49 -36.20 -3.06 21.52
CA LEU A 49 -35.38 -3.30 20.33
C LEU A 49 -36.24 -3.36 19.07
N ASN A 50 -35.79 -2.72 18.01
CA ASN A 50 -36.40 -2.77 16.69
C ASN A 50 -35.70 -3.80 15.81
N VAL A 51 -36.46 -4.59 15.04
CA VAL A 51 -35.93 -5.55 14.05
C VAL A 51 -36.11 -4.96 12.67
N ASN A 52 -35.04 -4.37 12.15
CA ASN A 52 -34.98 -3.88 10.78
C ASN A 52 -34.43 -4.97 9.87
N SER A 53 -35.18 -5.33 8.84
CA SER A 53 -34.78 -6.38 7.88
C SER A 53 -35.24 -6.06 6.47
N ASN A 54 -34.68 -6.76 5.47
CA ASN A 54 -35.17 -6.72 4.09
C ASN A 54 -36.42 -7.62 3.88
N LEU A 55 -36.87 -8.34 4.93
CA LEU A 55 -38.08 -9.17 4.88
C LEU A 55 -39.34 -8.32 5.07
N THR A 56 -40.47 -8.84 4.57
CA THR A 56 -41.79 -8.26 4.81
C THR A 56 -42.37 -8.79 6.13
N GLN A 57 -42.75 -7.88 7.01
CA GLN A 57 -43.40 -8.22 8.26
C GLN A 57 -44.89 -8.44 7.99
N TRP A 58 -45.43 -9.53 8.51
CA TRP A 58 -46.84 -9.88 8.35
C TRP A 58 -47.58 -10.05 9.66
N LYS A 59 -46.89 -10.23 10.79
CA LYS A 59 -47.48 -10.33 12.13
C LYS A 59 -46.56 -9.72 13.17
N GLU A 60 -47.16 -9.03 14.15
CA GLU A 60 -46.49 -8.57 15.35
C GLU A 60 -47.41 -8.75 16.53
N SER A 61 -46.90 -9.29 17.62
CA SER A 61 -47.58 -9.35 18.91
C SER A 61 -46.63 -8.84 19.99
N LYS A 62 -47.21 -8.11 20.97
CA LYS A 62 -46.45 -7.49 22.06
C LYS A 62 -46.95 -7.99 23.41
N THR A 63 -46.01 -8.28 24.30
CA THR A 63 -46.24 -8.46 25.73
C THR A 63 -45.66 -7.27 26.48
N LYS A 64 -45.69 -7.30 27.82
CA LYS A 64 -45.17 -6.20 28.64
C LYS A 64 -43.67 -5.92 28.35
N ASP A 65 -42.87 -6.95 28.16
CA ASP A 65 -41.40 -6.84 28.11
C ASP A 65 -40.81 -7.32 26.77
N ARG A 66 -41.58 -8.00 25.92
CA ARG A 66 -41.11 -8.62 24.68
C ARG A 66 -42.09 -8.38 23.52
N LYS A 67 -41.57 -8.48 22.32
CA LYS A 67 -42.33 -8.53 21.07
C LYS A 67 -41.92 -9.69 20.19
N LEU A 68 -42.91 -10.37 19.62
CA LEU A 68 -42.77 -11.42 18.65
C LEU A 68 -43.10 -10.87 17.27
N ILE A 69 -42.18 -10.97 16.34
CA ILE A 69 -42.29 -10.41 14.98
C ILE A 69 -42.13 -11.57 13.99
N SER A 70 -43.14 -11.77 13.12
CA SER A 70 -43.07 -12.76 12.05
C SER A 70 -42.82 -12.06 10.72
N GLN A 71 -41.80 -12.51 9.99
CA GLN A 71 -41.35 -11.89 8.73
C GLN A 71 -41.07 -12.98 7.69
N SER A 72 -41.29 -12.67 6.41
CA SER A 72 -40.99 -13.58 5.31
C SER A 72 -40.47 -12.87 4.06
N ILE A 73 -39.76 -13.61 3.21
CA ILE A 73 -39.34 -13.19 1.88
C ILE A 73 -39.27 -14.40 0.98
N SER A 74 -39.66 -14.24 -0.30
CA SER A 74 -39.62 -15.31 -1.29
C SER A 74 -38.49 -15.09 -2.28
N LYS A 75 -37.84 -16.19 -2.66
CA LYS A 75 -36.79 -16.20 -3.70
C LYS A 75 -35.66 -15.18 -3.44
N ALA A 76 -35.30 -14.96 -2.17
CA ALA A 76 -34.19 -14.10 -1.80
C ALA A 76 -32.89 -14.88 -1.73
N LYS A 77 -31.83 -14.27 -2.17
CA LYS A 77 -30.47 -14.79 -2.06
C LYS A 77 -29.79 -14.33 -0.77
N GLU A 78 -30.17 -13.17 -0.26
CA GLU A 78 -29.58 -12.56 0.92
C GLU A 78 -30.64 -12.09 1.90
N ILE A 79 -30.44 -12.39 3.19
CA ILE A 79 -31.26 -11.85 4.28
C ILE A 79 -30.37 -11.04 5.18
N GLN A 80 -30.88 -9.87 5.59
CA GLN A 80 -30.19 -8.92 6.44
C GLN A 80 -31.07 -8.52 7.63
N PHE A 81 -30.45 -8.44 8.79
CA PHE A 81 -31.10 -8.00 10.02
C PHE A 81 -30.22 -7.01 10.76
N HIS A 82 -30.86 -5.95 11.20
CA HIS A 82 -30.30 -5.03 12.16
C HIS A 82 -31.25 -4.90 13.34
N ILE A 83 -30.84 -5.42 14.48
CA ILE A 83 -31.62 -5.37 15.73
C ILE A 83 -30.95 -4.32 16.62
N SER A 84 -31.64 -3.26 16.94
CA SER A 84 -31.15 -2.14 17.73
C SER A 84 -32.26 -1.30 18.32
N GLU A 85 -31.93 -0.40 19.25
CA GLU A 85 -32.87 0.61 19.75
C GLU A 85 -33.19 1.67 18.69
N LYS A 86 -32.35 1.82 17.67
CA LYS A 86 -32.57 2.80 16.59
C LYS A 86 -33.61 2.31 15.59
N GLU A 87 -34.45 3.24 15.17
CA GLU A 87 -35.38 3.02 14.07
C GLU A 87 -34.74 3.44 12.75
N TYR A 88 -35.10 2.72 11.68
CA TYR A 88 -34.79 3.10 10.31
C TYR A 88 -35.84 4.06 9.77
N SER A 89 -35.38 5.04 9.00
CA SER A 89 -36.30 5.85 8.19
C SER A 89 -36.62 5.08 6.91
N TYR A 90 -37.92 4.97 6.57
CA TYR A 90 -38.40 4.21 5.42
C TYR A 90 -39.00 5.12 4.34
N PHE A 91 -38.63 4.88 3.10
CA PHE A 91 -39.06 5.62 1.91
C PHE A 91 -39.61 4.66 0.87
N SER A 92 -40.70 5.04 0.21
CA SER A 92 -41.28 4.25 -0.90
C SER A 92 -40.92 4.90 -2.22
N ILE A 93 -40.05 4.23 -3.01
CA ILE A 93 -39.52 4.75 -4.25
C ILE A 93 -39.84 3.77 -5.38
N ASN A 94 -40.69 4.16 -6.32
CA ASN A 94 -41.09 3.35 -7.50
C ASN A 94 -41.51 1.89 -7.16
N GLY A 95 -42.18 1.69 -6.04
CA GLY A 95 -42.64 0.38 -5.56
C GLY A 95 -41.61 -0.37 -4.71
N LEU A 96 -40.40 0.14 -4.53
CA LEU A 96 -39.38 -0.39 -3.63
C LEU A 96 -39.41 0.37 -2.29
N LYS A 97 -39.56 -0.37 -1.18
CA LYS A 97 -39.45 0.19 0.18
C LYS A 97 -37.98 0.19 0.63
N ILE A 98 -37.37 1.37 0.75
CA ILE A 98 -35.97 1.54 1.16
C ILE A 98 -35.93 1.99 2.61
N GLY A 99 -35.26 1.23 3.48
CA GLY A 99 -34.95 1.59 4.86
C GLY A 99 -33.52 2.04 5.01
N THR A 100 -33.25 3.09 5.79
CA THR A 100 -31.87 3.55 6.04
C THR A 100 -31.64 4.03 7.44
N ASP A 101 -30.45 3.83 7.99
CA ASP A 101 -29.96 4.32 9.28
C ASP A 101 -28.82 5.35 9.10
N PHE A 102 -28.63 5.89 7.92
CA PHE A 102 -27.61 6.94 7.71
C PHE A 102 -27.90 8.15 8.60
N LYS A 103 -26.92 8.51 9.43
CA LYS A 103 -27.07 9.47 10.54
C LYS A 103 -27.68 10.82 10.12
N LYS A 104 -27.31 11.36 8.96
CA LYS A 104 -27.87 12.63 8.48
C LYS A 104 -29.35 12.57 8.12
N VAL A 105 -29.85 11.39 7.77
CA VAL A 105 -31.26 11.15 7.46
C VAL A 105 -32.07 10.96 8.74
N THR A 106 -31.56 10.12 9.65
CA THR A 106 -32.24 9.84 10.94
C THR A 106 -32.30 11.06 11.87
N GLU A 107 -31.42 12.06 11.67
CA GLU A 107 -31.42 13.32 12.42
C GLU A 107 -32.23 14.45 11.73
N ASP A 108 -33.03 14.14 10.71
CA ASP A 108 -33.86 15.07 9.92
C ASP A 108 -33.09 16.28 9.32
N LYS A 109 -31.79 16.12 9.12
CA LYS A 109 -30.95 17.18 8.56
C LYS A 109 -30.92 17.20 7.02
N PHE A 110 -31.48 16.18 6.39
CA PHE A 110 -31.42 15.99 4.96
C PHE A 110 -32.58 15.12 4.48
N ASP A 111 -33.33 15.59 3.47
CA ASP A 111 -34.33 14.78 2.78
C ASP A 111 -33.66 13.90 1.71
N PRO A 112 -33.61 12.57 1.90
CA PRO A 112 -32.96 11.67 0.96
C PRO A 112 -33.82 11.30 -0.25
N THR A 113 -35.13 11.65 -0.24
CA THR A 113 -36.11 11.20 -1.23
C THR A 113 -35.68 11.51 -2.68
N PRO A 114 -35.26 12.75 -3.03
CA PRO A 114 -34.82 13.06 -4.39
C PRO A 114 -33.58 12.24 -4.80
N SER A 115 -32.66 12.03 -3.86
CA SER A 115 -31.44 11.26 -4.11
C SER A 115 -31.74 9.77 -4.29
N LEU A 116 -32.65 9.20 -3.52
CA LEU A 116 -33.08 7.80 -3.64
C LEU A 116 -33.82 7.55 -4.97
N ILE A 117 -34.64 8.50 -5.43
CA ILE A 117 -35.29 8.45 -6.74
C ILE A 117 -34.25 8.42 -7.87
N LYS A 118 -33.24 9.29 -7.80
CA LYS A 118 -32.14 9.32 -8.79
C LYS A 118 -31.39 7.99 -8.83
N ILE A 119 -31.03 7.45 -7.66
CA ILE A 119 -30.28 6.19 -7.54
C ILE A 119 -31.08 5.03 -8.14
N GLU A 120 -32.33 4.86 -7.70
CA GLU A 120 -33.19 3.78 -8.16
C GLU A 120 -33.44 3.87 -9.66
N SER A 121 -33.80 5.03 -10.19
CA SER A 121 -34.06 5.25 -11.61
C SER A 121 -32.81 5.02 -12.47
N PHE A 122 -31.63 5.42 -11.99
CA PHE A 122 -30.36 5.19 -12.67
C PHE A 122 -30.05 3.68 -12.78
N VAL A 123 -30.17 2.92 -11.69
CA VAL A 123 -29.87 1.48 -11.70
C VAL A 123 -30.94 0.71 -12.46
N ARG A 124 -32.23 1.01 -12.29
CA ARG A 124 -33.34 0.42 -13.02
C ARG A 124 -33.19 0.58 -14.54
N GLY A 125 -32.78 1.75 -14.98
CA GLY A 125 -32.54 2.03 -16.40
C GLY A 125 -31.42 1.18 -17.03
N ARG A 126 -30.50 0.64 -16.21
CA ARG A 126 -29.39 -0.20 -16.69
C ARG A 126 -29.72 -1.68 -16.75
N PHE A 127 -30.25 -2.25 -15.69
CA PHE A 127 -30.41 -3.70 -15.53
C PHE A 127 -31.82 -4.13 -15.15
N GLY A 128 -32.77 -3.19 -15.03
CA GLY A 128 -34.15 -3.45 -14.62
C GLY A 128 -34.41 -3.17 -13.14
N ALA A 129 -35.63 -3.49 -12.68
CA ALA A 129 -36.05 -3.28 -11.31
C ALA A 129 -35.33 -4.23 -10.34
N PHE A 130 -35.19 -3.81 -9.08
CA PHE A 130 -34.74 -4.70 -8.02
C PHE A 130 -35.75 -5.85 -7.84
N PRO A 131 -35.30 -7.11 -7.69
CA PRO A 131 -36.21 -8.25 -7.69
C PRO A 131 -37.08 -8.38 -6.44
N GLN A 132 -36.69 -7.71 -5.34
CA GLN A 132 -37.43 -7.70 -4.10
C GLN A 132 -38.17 -6.36 -3.91
N ASN A 133 -39.13 -6.32 -3.00
CA ASN A 133 -39.93 -5.12 -2.73
C ASN A 133 -39.41 -4.27 -1.54
N LYS A 134 -38.34 -4.72 -0.86
CA LYS A 134 -37.74 -4.02 0.28
C LYS A 134 -36.20 -4.17 0.26
N MET A 135 -35.50 -3.10 0.62
CA MET A 135 -34.05 -3.03 0.70
C MET A 135 -33.63 -2.22 1.92
N LEU A 136 -32.54 -2.61 2.57
CA LEU A 136 -31.91 -1.81 3.63
C LEU A 136 -30.62 -1.20 3.12
N LEU A 137 -30.46 0.10 3.35
CA LEU A 137 -29.22 0.83 3.11
C LEU A 137 -28.61 1.22 4.44
N SER A 138 -27.72 0.37 4.98
CA SER A 138 -27.18 0.59 6.31
C SER A 138 -25.80 1.26 6.28
N GLU A 139 -25.54 2.12 7.27
CA GLU A 139 -24.21 2.69 7.48
C GLU A 139 -23.17 1.61 7.80
N PHE A 140 -23.59 0.53 8.43
CA PHE A 140 -22.75 -0.62 8.73
C PHE A 140 -22.26 -1.31 7.45
N ASP A 141 -23.15 -1.58 6.48
CA ASP A 141 -22.77 -2.18 5.19
C ASP A 141 -21.85 -1.27 4.41
N TYR A 142 -22.09 0.04 4.43
CA TYR A 142 -21.16 1.00 3.84
C TYR A 142 -19.78 0.95 4.51
N LYS A 143 -19.69 0.87 5.83
CA LYS A 143 -18.41 0.79 6.57
C LYS A 143 -17.62 -0.48 6.26
N LYS A 144 -18.29 -1.57 5.93
CA LYS A 144 -17.60 -2.81 5.47
C LYS A 144 -16.89 -2.63 4.12
N ARG A 145 -17.45 -1.81 3.23
CA ARG A 145 -16.94 -1.51 1.89
C ARG A 145 -16.89 -0.02 1.62
N THR A 146 -16.21 0.74 2.49
CA THR A 146 -16.06 2.17 2.30
C THR A 146 -15.45 2.51 0.94
N TYR A 147 -16.05 3.44 0.24
CA TYR A 147 -15.44 4.02 -0.94
C TYR A 147 -14.16 4.78 -0.53
N PHE A 148 -13.01 4.34 -1.04
CA PHE A 148 -11.71 4.80 -0.58
C PHE A 148 -11.53 6.32 -0.68
N GLY A 149 -12.00 6.95 -1.76
CA GLY A 149 -11.89 8.39 -1.96
C GLY A 149 -12.74 9.25 -1.00
N LEU A 150 -13.88 8.71 -0.53
CA LEU A 150 -14.81 9.45 0.30
C LEU A 150 -14.41 9.47 1.79
N SER A 151 -13.91 8.34 2.29
CA SER A 151 -13.63 8.12 3.72
C SER A 151 -12.18 8.36 4.11
N SER A 152 -11.29 8.61 3.14
CA SER A 152 -9.85 8.81 3.38
C SER A 152 -9.49 10.24 3.80
N ILE A 153 -10.41 11.17 3.63
CA ILE A 153 -10.23 12.58 4.00
C ILE A 153 -10.95 12.80 5.33
N PRO A 154 -10.27 13.33 6.36
CA PRO A 154 -10.93 13.64 7.62
C PRO A 154 -12.14 14.57 7.41
N SER A 155 -13.26 14.24 8.05
CA SER A 155 -14.52 14.98 7.92
C SER A 155 -14.43 16.46 8.31
N ILE A 156 -13.46 16.82 9.14
CA ILE A 156 -13.18 18.21 9.55
C ILE A 156 -12.90 19.15 8.34
N PHE A 157 -12.48 18.60 7.21
CA PHE A 157 -12.24 19.40 6.01
C PHE A 157 -13.45 19.58 5.11
N PHE A 158 -14.59 18.93 5.41
CA PHE A 158 -15.83 18.99 4.63
C PHE A 158 -15.61 19.00 3.12
N PRO A 159 -14.93 17.98 2.55
CA PRO A 159 -14.51 18.00 1.16
C PRO A 159 -15.67 17.94 0.17
N PHE A 160 -16.79 17.34 0.56
CA PHE A 160 -17.94 17.08 -0.27
C PHE A 160 -19.24 17.64 0.34
N SER A 161 -20.24 17.91 -0.52
CA SER A 161 -21.59 18.27 -0.04
C SER A 161 -22.27 17.05 0.58
N ASP A 162 -23.20 17.31 1.52
CA ASP A 162 -23.96 16.27 2.20
C ASP A 162 -24.75 15.40 1.21
N GLN A 163 -25.33 16.02 0.19
CA GLN A 163 -26.03 15.29 -0.88
C GLN A 163 -25.10 14.35 -1.64
N PHE A 164 -23.94 14.81 -2.11
CA PHE A 164 -22.98 13.98 -2.84
C PHE A 164 -22.49 12.82 -1.98
N GLU A 165 -22.14 13.09 -0.71
CA GLU A 165 -21.68 12.08 0.22
C GLU A 165 -22.75 11.02 0.47
N PHE A 166 -24.00 11.44 0.71
CA PHE A 166 -25.13 10.53 0.87
C PHE A 166 -25.36 9.69 -0.39
N GLU A 167 -25.44 10.32 -1.55
CA GLU A 167 -25.73 9.62 -2.81
C GLU A 167 -24.67 8.55 -3.12
N ILE A 168 -23.38 8.85 -2.92
CA ILE A 168 -22.32 7.86 -3.18
C ILE A 168 -22.36 6.70 -2.17
N LYS A 169 -22.61 7.00 -0.88
CA LYS A 169 -22.76 5.96 0.15
C LYS A 169 -23.97 5.07 -0.12
N ALA A 170 -25.13 5.68 -0.35
CA ALA A 170 -26.38 4.98 -0.61
C ALA A 170 -26.31 4.15 -1.90
N LEU A 171 -25.78 4.74 -2.99
CA LEU A 171 -25.58 4.02 -4.26
C LEU A 171 -24.64 2.83 -4.09
N SER A 172 -23.54 2.98 -3.33
CA SER A 172 -22.60 1.89 -3.10
C SER A 172 -23.26 0.70 -2.40
N VAL A 173 -24.07 0.94 -1.37
CA VAL A 173 -24.80 -0.12 -0.66
C VAL A 173 -25.92 -0.69 -1.55
N TYR A 174 -26.67 0.17 -2.23
CA TYR A 174 -27.71 -0.24 -3.17
C TYR A 174 -27.16 -1.18 -4.25
N LEU A 175 -26.05 -0.84 -4.89
CA LEU A 175 -25.41 -1.66 -5.92
C LEU A 175 -24.91 -3.01 -5.39
N ASN A 176 -24.41 -3.06 -4.17
CA ASN A 176 -23.99 -4.33 -3.57
C ASN A 176 -25.19 -5.29 -3.45
N HIS A 177 -26.31 -4.83 -2.90
CA HIS A 177 -27.52 -5.66 -2.76
C HIS A 177 -28.11 -6.00 -4.13
N TYR A 178 -28.17 -5.01 -5.02
CA TYR A 178 -28.72 -5.19 -6.36
C TYR A 178 -27.96 -6.27 -7.15
N LEU A 179 -26.63 -6.18 -7.23
CA LEU A 179 -25.82 -7.12 -7.97
C LEU A 179 -25.80 -8.52 -7.33
N THR A 180 -25.87 -8.60 -6.00
CA THR A 180 -25.96 -9.88 -5.27
C THR A 180 -27.25 -10.63 -5.60
N GLU A 181 -28.40 -9.94 -5.62
CA GLU A 181 -29.70 -10.55 -5.93
C GLU A 181 -29.87 -10.90 -7.41
N GLN A 182 -29.31 -10.08 -8.32
CA GLN A 182 -29.49 -10.27 -9.77
C GLN A 182 -28.62 -11.37 -10.36
N PHE A 183 -27.41 -11.59 -9.86
CA PHE A 183 -26.50 -12.60 -10.38
C PHE A 183 -26.48 -13.84 -9.50
N LEU A 184 -26.77 -15.03 -10.08
CA LEU A 184 -26.74 -16.31 -9.34
C LEU A 184 -25.33 -16.88 -9.16
N LEU A 185 -24.32 -16.08 -9.34
CA LEU A 185 -22.92 -16.45 -9.31
C LEU A 185 -22.38 -16.60 -7.88
N ASN A 186 -21.36 -17.44 -7.73
CA ASN A 186 -20.55 -17.46 -6.52
C ASN A 186 -19.86 -16.09 -6.33
N PRO A 187 -20.15 -15.34 -5.25
CA PRO A 187 -19.67 -13.98 -5.08
C PRO A 187 -18.15 -13.88 -4.91
N ARG A 188 -17.48 -14.96 -4.56
CA ARG A 188 -16.02 -15.01 -4.44
C ARG A 188 -15.32 -15.25 -5.76
N GLU A 189 -15.77 -16.26 -6.51
CA GLU A 189 -15.14 -16.60 -7.79
C GLU A 189 -15.48 -15.62 -8.90
N SER A 190 -16.66 -15.03 -8.83
CA SER A 190 -17.17 -14.07 -9.83
C SER A 190 -17.10 -12.62 -9.34
N PHE A 191 -16.28 -12.34 -8.32
CA PHE A 191 -16.11 -11.01 -7.77
C PHE A 191 -15.65 -9.97 -8.80
N TRP A 192 -14.88 -10.39 -9.81
CA TRP A 192 -14.47 -9.53 -10.90
C TRP A 192 -15.66 -8.85 -11.59
N LEU A 193 -16.78 -9.60 -11.82
CA LEU A 193 -17.97 -9.05 -12.45
C LEU A 193 -18.72 -8.13 -11.48
N THR A 194 -19.11 -8.63 -10.30
CA THR A 194 -19.92 -7.85 -9.36
C THR A 194 -19.19 -6.62 -8.83
N GLY A 195 -17.90 -6.75 -8.48
CA GLY A 195 -17.06 -5.62 -8.08
C GLY A 195 -16.77 -4.66 -9.24
N GLY A 196 -16.52 -5.18 -10.43
CA GLY A 196 -16.31 -4.39 -11.65
C GLY A 196 -17.53 -3.58 -12.05
N LEU A 197 -18.72 -4.22 -12.11
CA LEU A 197 -19.97 -3.53 -12.39
C LEU A 197 -20.33 -2.51 -11.31
N HIS A 198 -20.12 -2.82 -10.03
CA HIS A 198 -20.28 -1.87 -8.93
C HIS A 198 -19.47 -0.60 -9.16
N SER A 199 -18.17 -0.74 -9.45
CA SER A 199 -17.29 0.42 -9.68
C SER A 199 -17.64 1.15 -10.98
N LEU A 200 -18.02 0.41 -12.03
CA LEU A 200 -18.45 0.99 -13.30
C LEU A 200 -19.67 1.88 -13.13
N LEU A 201 -20.69 1.38 -12.44
CA LEU A 201 -21.94 2.12 -12.22
C LEU A 201 -21.73 3.33 -11.31
N LEU A 202 -20.87 3.23 -10.30
CA LEU A 202 -20.45 4.40 -9.50
C LEU A 202 -19.77 5.47 -10.37
N MET A 203 -18.84 5.07 -11.25
CA MET A 203 -18.17 5.98 -12.17
C MET A 203 -19.17 6.66 -13.11
N GLU A 204 -20.09 5.89 -13.70
CA GLU A 204 -21.09 6.43 -14.63
C GLU A 204 -22.08 7.37 -13.93
N TYR A 205 -22.50 7.04 -12.70
CA TYR A 205 -23.36 7.91 -11.90
C TYR A 205 -22.70 9.26 -11.62
N VAL A 206 -21.44 9.24 -11.18
CA VAL A 206 -20.67 10.47 -10.92
C VAL A 206 -20.46 11.29 -12.19
N GLU A 207 -20.14 10.66 -13.32
CA GLU A 207 -19.97 11.37 -14.59
C GLU A 207 -21.26 12.02 -15.08
N TYR A 208 -22.39 11.36 -14.88
CA TYR A 208 -23.68 11.86 -15.32
C TYR A 208 -24.23 12.99 -14.42
N HIS A 209 -24.18 12.79 -13.09
CA HIS A 209 -24.79 13.74 -12.14
C HIS A 209 -23.79 14.79 -11.60
N TYR A 210 -22.50 14.46 -11.57
CA TYR A 210 -21.44 15.26 -10.94
C TYR A 210 -20.19 15.40 -11.84
N PRO A 211 -20.31 15.82 -13.12
CA PRO A 211 -19.20 15.78 -14.10
C PRO A 211 -17.99 16.65 -13.73
N ASN A 212 -18.20 17.64 -12.86
CA ASN A 212 -17.15 18.56 -12.39
C ASN A 212 -16.63 18.27 -10.99
N GLN A 213 -17.12 17.19 -10.35
CA GLN A 213 -16.68 16.84 -9.00
C GLN A 213 -15.20 16.48 -8.98
N LYS A 214 -14.43 17.21 -8.16
CA LYS A 214 -12.98 16.96 -7.98
C LYS A 214 -12.73 15.90 -6.93
N LEU A 215 -11.59 15.18 -7.05
CA LEU A 215 -11.18 14.13 -6.13
C LEU A 215 -10.97 14.66 -4.70
N LEU A 216 -10.36 15.84 -4.56
CA LEU A 216 -10.19 16.52 -3.27
C LEU A 216 -11.39 17.40 -2.86
N GLY A 217 -12.47 17.40 -3.63
CA GLY A 217 -13.66 18.20 -3.35
C GLY A 217 -13.36 19.69 -3.20
N ALA A 218 -13.78 20.29 -2.09
CA ALA A 218 -13.61 21.71 -1.78
C ALA A 218 -12.24 22.06 -1.16
N ILE A 219 -11.44 21.09 -0.73
CA ILE A 219 -10.17 21.31 -0.01
C ILE A 219 -9.21 22.28 -0.72
N PRO A 220 -8.95 22.16 -2.04
CA PRO A 220 -8.04 23.08 -2.72
C PRO A 220 -8.54 24.53 -2.81
N ARG A 221 -9.81 24.77 -2.48
CA ARG A 221 -10.43 26.11 -2.50
C ARG A 221 -10.41 26.77 -1.12
N GLN A 222 -10.10 26.03 -0.05
CA GLN A 222 -10.07 26.57 1.32
C GLN A 222 -8.96 27.62 1.44
N PRO A 223 -9.20 28.79 2.08
CA PRO A 223 -8.24 29.91 2.09
C PRO A 223 -6.85 29.56 2.56
N LEU A 224 -6.71 28.74 3.61
CA LEU A 224 -5.43 28.31 4.18
C LEU A 224 -4.66 27.34 3.28
N LEU A 225 -5.35 26.51 2.51
CA LEU A 225 -4.73 25.46 1.68
C LEU A 225 -4.56 25.87 0.22
N LYS A 226 -5.36 26.81 -0.25
CA LYS A 226 -5.35 27.28 -1.64
C LYS A 226 -3.97 27.72 -2.16
N PRO A 227 -3.15 28.52 -1.41
CA PRO A 227 -1.82 28.91 -1.88
C PRO A 227 -0.91 27.70 -2.17
N PHE A 228 -1.03 26.65 -1.34
CA PHE A 228 -0.20 25.46 -1.46
C PHE A 228 -0.70 24.47 -2.51
N LEU A 229 -2.03 24.34 -2.69
CA LEU A 229 -2.63 23.30 -3.51
C LEU A 229 -3.02 23.75 -4.93
N LYS A 230 -3.01 25.05 -5.24
CA LYS A 230 -3.48 25.60 -6.51
C LYS A 230 -2.79 25.01 -7.75
N ASN A 231 -1.51 24.68 -7.65
CA ASN A 231 -0.70 24.21 -8.78
C ASN A 231 -0.47 22.69 -8.78
N TYR A 232 -1.17 21.96 -7.91
CA TYR A 232 -1.02 20.51 -7.81
C TYR A 232 -1.86 19.80 -8.85
N THR A 233 -1.29 18.79 -9.48
CA THR A 233 -1.99 17.88 -10.41
C THR A 233 -3.14 17.17 -9.71
N LEU A 234 -2.93 16.76 -8.45
CA LEU A 234 -3.96 16.10 -7.61
C LEU A 234 -5.20 17.00 -7.41
N SER A 235 -5.03 18.32 -7.32
CA SER A 235 -6.14 19.25 -7.13
C SER A 235 -7.04 19.39 -8.36
N GLU A 236 -6.50 19.06 -9.54
CA GLU A 236 -7.23 19.09 -10.81
C GLU A 236 -7.94 17.78 -11.13
N TYR A 237 -7.57 16.69 -10.48
CA TYR A 237 -8.15 15.38 -10.75
C TYR A 237 -9.66 15.38 -10.49
N LYS A 238 -10.41 14.85 -11.46
CA LYS A 238 -11.83 14.54 -11.27
C LYS A 238 -11.98 13.37 -10.31
N PHE A 239 -13.14 13.23 -9.70
CA PHE A 239 -13.41 12.19 -8.72
C PHE A 239 -13.11 10.78 -9.27
N ASN A 240 -13.55 10.48 -10.48
CA ASN A 240 -13.34 9.19 -11.13
C ASN A 240 -11.87 8.89 -11.49
N GLU A 241 -11.01 9.89 -11.62
CA GLU A 241 -9.59 9.67 -11.88
C GLU A 241 -8.87 9.03 -10.68
N GLY A 242 -9.47 9.10 -9.48
CA GLY A 242 -9.00 8.37 -8.31
C GLY A 242 -9.00 6.85 -8.51
N PHE A 243 -9.96 6.30 -9.22
CA PHE A 243 -10.01 4.87 -9.53
C PHE A 243 -8.82 4.45 -10.42
N LEU A 244 -8.49 5.27 -11.41
CA LEU A 244 -7.33 5.04 -12.28
C LEU A 244 -6.02 5.09 -11.47
N PHE A 245 -5.88 6.09 -10.62
CA PHE A 245 -4.71 6.25 -9.74
C PHE A 245 -4.42 5.00 -8.90
N PHE A 246 -5.43 4.41 -8.27
CA PHE A 246 -5.25 3.23 -7.44
C PHE A 246 -4.89 1.98 -8.25
N SER A 247 -5.45 1.83 -9.43
CA SER A 247 -5.08 0.75 -10.34
C SER A 247 -3.64 0.90 -10.83
N GLU A 248 -3.20 2.10 -11.20
CA GLU A 248 -1.82 2.38 -11.57
C GLU A 248 -0.84 2.15 -10.41
N TYR A 249 -1.26 2.45 -9.17
CA TYR A 249 -0.43 2.19 -7.99
C TYR A 249 -0.10 0.71 -7.84
N THR A 250 -1.06 -0.19 -8.04
CA THR A 250 -0.83 -1.64 -7.94
C THR A 250 0.05 -2.16 -9.07
N ILE A 251 -0.16 -1.68 -10.29
CA ILE A 251 0.66 -1.99 -11.46
C ILE A 251 2.12 -1.58 -11.21
N ARG A 252 2.35 -0.34 -10.86
CA ARG A 252 3.70 0.23 -10.63
C ARG A 252 4.39 -0.32 -9.39
N SER A 253 3.65 -0.95 -8.50
CA SER A 253 4.18 -1.66 -7.32
C SER A 253 4.39 -3.16 -7.55
N ASN A 254 4.01 -3.66 -8.73
CA ASN A 254 3.99 -5.09 -9.08
C ASN A 254 3.22 -5.96 -8.07
N ILE A 255 2.08 -5.43 -7.57
CA ILE A 255 1.15 -6.13 -6.68
C ILE A 255 -0.23 -6.34 -7.32
N GLN A 256 -0.36 -6.01 -8.60
CA GLN A 256 -1.56 -6.31 -9.38
C GLN A 256 -1.77 -7.82 -9.46
N GLN A 257 -3.02 -8.24 -9.33
CA GLN A 257 -3.47 -9.61 -9.56
C GLN A 257 -4.42 -9.63 -10.77
N ALA A 258 -4.55 -10.77 -11.42
CA ALA A 258 -5.44 -10.88 -12.57
C ALA A 258 -6.90 -10.60 -12.18
N PRO A 259 -7.69 -9.91 -13.01
CA PRO A 259 -9.10 -9.67 -12.73
C PRO A 259 -9.90 -10.93 -12.37
N LEU A 260 -9.63 -12.07 -12.99
CA LEU A 260 -10.30 -13.35 -12.70
C LEU A 260 -9.83 -14.04 -11.41
N THR A 261 -8.87 -13.46 -10.67
CA THR A 261 -8.45 -14.01 -9.38
C THR A 261 -9.63 -14.05 -8.41
N SER A 262 -9.83 -15.19 -7.75
CA SER A 262 -10.86 -15.34 -6.72
C SER A 262 -10.68 -14.30 -5.62
N LYS A 263 -11.78 -13.79 -5.07
CA LYS A 263 -11.76 -12.82 -3.97
C LYS A 263 -10.97 -13.33 -2.76
N SER A 264 -11.05 -14.63 -2.48
CA SER A 264 -10.30 -15.27 -1.40
C SER A 264 -8.78 -15.19 -1.57
N ASP A 265 -8.29 -15.07 -2.80
CA ASP A 265 -6.85 -15.04 -3.12
C ASP A 265 -6.31 -13.61 -3.33
N LEU A 266 -7.20 -12.62 -3.32
CA LEU A 266 -6.82 -11.23 -3.46
C LEU A 266 -6.18 -10.68 -2.18
N ILE A 267 -5.15 -9.86 -2.35
CA ILE A 267 -4.72 -8.98 -1.25
C ILE A 267 -5.82 -7.95 -0.97
N LYS A 268 -6.00 -7.57 0.29
CA LYS A 268 -7.11 -6.69 0.72
C LYS A 268 -7.19 -5.35 -0.04
N PHE A 269 -6.07 -4.79 -0.45
CA PHE A 269 -6.07 -3.57 -1.25
C PHE A 269 -6.63 -3.81 -2.67
N ASN A 270 -6.28 -4.93 -3.29
CA ASN A 270 -6.82 -5.29 -4.60
C ASN A 270 -8.31 -5.62 -4.51
N GLU A 271 -8.72 -6.38 -3.51
CA GLU A 271 -10.13 -6.72 -3.28
C GLU A 271 -10.99 -5.46 -3.11
N ARG A 272 -10.57 -4.52 -2.26
CA ARG A 272 -11.42 -3.38 -1.89
C ARG A 272 -11.36 -2.21 -2.87
N VAL A 273 -10.26 -2.05 -3.57
CA VAL A 273 -9.98 -0.81 -4.31
C VAL A 273 -9.56 -1.08 -5.77
N SER A 274 -8.45 -1.80 -5.96
CA SER A 274 -7.80 -1.81 -7.26
C SER A 274 -8.48 -2.71 -8.29
N GLN A 275 -8.86 -3.95 -7.93
CA GLN A 275 -9.43 -4.90 -8.90
C GLN A 275 -10.81 -4.46 -9.40
N PRO A 276 -11.79 -4.03 -8.56
CA PRO A 276 -13.05 -3.50 -9.06
C PRO A 276 -12.85 -2.32 -10.01
N ALA A 277 -11.95 -1.39 -9.66
CA ALA A 277 -11.62 -0.26 -10.52
C ALA A 277 -10.97 -0.70 -11.84
N LEU A 278 -10.03 -1.66 -11.79
CA LEU A 278 -9.35 -2.18 -12.97
C LEU A 278 -10.33 -2.81 -13.96
N VAL A 279 -11.26 -3.63 -13.47
CA VAL A 279 -12.29 -4.24 -14.31
C VAL A 279 -13.22 -3.19 -14.91
N ALA A 280 -13.69 -2.22 -14.12
CA ALA A 280 -14.51 -1.12 -14.59
C ALA A 280 -13.82 -0.32 -15.71
N HIS A 281 -12.52 -0.05 -15.55
CA HIS A 281 -11.70 0.58 -16.59
C HIS A 281 -11.58 -0.28 -17.86
N GLY A 282 -11.39 -1.59 -17.72
CA GLY A 282 -11.36 -2.52 -18.84
C GLY A 282 -12.67 -2.55 -19.63
N ILE A 283 -13.81 -2.57 -18.93
CA ILE A 283 -15.16 -2.51 -19.57
C ILE A 283 -15.34 -1.16 -20.27
N ARG A 284 -15.01 -0.04 -19.64
CA ARG A 284 -15.10 1.30 -20.25
C ARG A 284 -14.20 1.44 -21.47
N TYR A 285 -13.01 0.84 -21.44
CA TYR A 285 -12.11 0.79 -22.58
C TYR A 285 -12.69 -0.03 -23.73
N ALA A 286 -13.32 -1.15 -23.40
CA ALA A 286 -14.03 -1.96 -24.41
C ALA A 286 -15.21 -1.20 -25.04
N TYR A 287 -15.92 -0.35 -24.30
CA TYR A 287 -16.99 0.50 -24.87
C TYR A 287 -16.51 1.39 -26.02
N ASP A 288 -15.30 1.92 -25.94
CA ASP A 288 -14.75 2.83 -26.95
C ASP A 288 -14.48 2.14 -28.29
N TYR A 289 -14.25 0.85 -28.30
CA TYR A 289 -13.88 0.09 -29.50
C TYR A 289 -14.96 -0.87 -30.02
N HIS A 290 -15.90 -1.25 -29.14
CA HIS A 290 -16.92 -2.25 -29.47
C HIS A 290 -18.36 -1.77 -29.24
N GLY A 291 -18.54 -0.57 -28.70
CA GLY A 291 -19.86 0.01 -28.43
C GLY A 291 -20.41 -0.35 -27.05
N LYS A 292 -20.94 0.68 -26.38
CA LYS A 292 -21.44 0.58 -24.99
C LYS A 292 -22.66 -0.32 -24.87
N GLU A 293 -23.63 -0.18 -25.81
CA GLU A 293 -24.89 -0.89 -25.76
C GLU A 293 -24.72 -2.42 -26.00
N ILE A 294 -23.79 -2.79 -26.87
CA ILE A 294 -23.48 -4.21 -27.14
C ILE A 294 -22.99 -4.89 -25.87
N ILE A 295 -22.03 -4.28 -25.20
CA ILE A 295 -21.42 -4.84 -23.99
C ILE A 295 -22.40 -4.85 -22.81
N ASN A 296 -23.20 -3.78 -22.64
CA ASN A 296 -24.22 -3.74 -21.59
C ASN A 296 -25.30 -4.79 -21.81
N THR A 297 -25.74 -5.00 -23.04
CA THR A 297 -26.73 -6.03 -23.40
C THR A 297 -26.18 -7.43 -23.08
N ALA A 298 -24.91 -7.70 -23.40
CA ALA A 298 -24.28 -8.96 -23.07
C ALA A 298 -24.28 -9.24 -21.56
N PHE A 299 -23.92 -8.26 -20.74
CA PHE A 299 -24.02 -8.44 -19.29
C PHE A 299 -25.45 -8.61 -18.79
N LYS A 300 -26.39 -7.82 -19.31
CA LYS A 300 -27.82 -7.92 -18.95
C LYS A 300 -28.42 -9.29 -19.27
N ASN A 301 -28.02 -9.89 -20.39
CA ASN A 301 -28.48 -11.20 -20.82
C ASN A 301 -28.04 -12.33 -19.87
N GLN A 302 -27.05 -12.13 -19.03
CA GLN A 302 -26.56 -13.11 -18.07
C GLN A 302 -27.29 -13.08 -16.71
N ILE A 303 -28.10 -12.05 -16.47
CA ILE A 303 -28.87 -11.91 -15.22
C ILE A 303 -29.82 -13.10 -15.06
N GLY A 304 -29.76 -13.75 -13.90
CA GLY A 304 -30.59 -14.88 -13.55
C GLY A 304 -30.38 -16.17 -14.35
N LYS A 305 -29.36 -16.20 -15.26
CA LYS A 305 -29.13 -17.36 -16.14
C LYS A 305 -27.90 -18.17 -15.77
N VAL A 306 -26.76 -17.48 -15.58
CA VAL A 306 -25.46 -18.15 -15.32
C VAL A 306 -25.24 -18.37 -13.84
N GLN A 307 -24.68 -19.53 -13.50
CA GLN A 307 -24.44 -19.93 -12.11
C GLN A 307 -22.95 -20.11 -11.78
N SER A 308 -22.08 -20.21 -12.80
CA SER A 308 -20.64 -20.34 -12.60
C SER A 308 -19.84 -19.32 -13.40
N LYS A 309 -18.59 -19.10 -12.97
CA LYS A 309 -17.63 -18.23 -13.66
C LYS A 309 -17.35 -18.71 -15.09
N THR A 310 -17.26 -20.01 -15.30
CA THR A 310 -17.00 -20.61 -16.63
C THR A 310 -18.15 -20.33 -17.57
N GLN A 311 -19.39 -20.65 -17.15
CA GLN A 311 -20.59 -20.35 -17.95
C GLN A 311 -20.68 -18.87 -18.34
N LEU A 312 -20.35 -17.97 -17.40
CA LEU A 312 -20.34 -16.52 -17.66
C LEU A 312 -19.32 -16.13 -18.72
N LEU A 313 -18.08 -16.62 -18.61
CA LEU A 313 -17.01 -16.27 -19.57
C LEU A 313 -17.28 -16.83 -20.96
N ASP A 314 -17.83 -18.04 -21.05
CA ASP A 314 -18.23 -18.65 -22.32
C ASP A 314 -19.36 -17.86 -22.96
N ALA A 315 -20.41 -17.51 -22.21
CA ALA A 315 -21.52 -16.72 -22.70
C ALA A 315 -21.08 -15.33 -23.19
N LEU A 316 -20.24 -14.63 -22.42
CA LEU A 316 -19.68 -13.33 -22.80
C LEU A 316 -18.79 -13.45 -24.04
N THR A 317 -17.98 -14.51 -24.16
CA THR A 317 -17.14 -14.73 -25.35
C THR A 317 -17.95 -14.97 -26.59
N MET A 318 -19.08 -15.68 -26.47
CA MET A 318 -20.01 -15.90 -27.60
C MET A 318 -20.75 -14.63 -28.03
N GLU A 319 -21.16 -13.79 -27.06
CA GLU A 319 -21.96 -12.60 -27.35
C GLU A 319 -21.17 -11.40 -27.85
N ILE A 320 -19.95 -11.20 -27.35
CA ILE A 320 -19.18 -9.96 -27.61
C ILE A 320 -17.86 -10.14 -28.34
N ASP A 321 -17.38 -11.35 -28.60
CA ASP A 321 -16.14 -11.68 -29.33
C ASP A 321 -15.00 -10.62 -29.20
N ILE A 322 -14.60 -10.33 -27.95
CA ILE A 322 -13.52 -9.39 -27.63
C ILE A 322 -12.36 -10.16 -26.97
N PRO A 323 -11.52 -10.87 -27.74
CA PRO A 323 -10.49 -11.76 -27.19
C PRO A 323 -9.46 -11.04 -26.33
N TRP A 324 -9.10 -9.80 -26.68
CA TRP A 324 -8.14 -9.03 -25.86
C TRP A 324 -8.68 -8.76 -24.46
N PHE A 325 -10.01 -8.60 -24.29
CA PHE A 325 -10.66 -8.37 -23.00
C PHE A 325 -10.90 -9.69 -22.26
N THR A 326 -11.66 -10.61 -22.85
CA THR A 326 -12.11 -11.85 -22.19
C THR A 326 -10.97 -12.83 -21.93
N LYS A 327 -10.11 -13.10 -22.93
CA LYS A 327 -9.01 -14.06 -22.84
C LYS A 327 -7.69 -13.42 -22.42
N GLY A 328 -7.48 -12.13 -22.72
CA GLY A 328 -6.25 -11.42 -22.45
C GLY A 328 -6.29 -10.64 -21.13
N PHE A 329 -7.08 -9.55 -21.09
CA PHE A 329 -7.09 -8.62 -19.97
C PHE A 329 -7.62 -9.24 -18.66
N LEU A 330 -8.73 -9.98 -18.72
CA LEU A 330 -9.32 -10.56 -17.53
C LEU A 330 -8.47 -11.67 -16.91
N SER A 331 -7.76 -12.46 -17.72
CA SER A 331 -6.97 -13.60 -17.24
C SER A 331 -5.53 -13.26 -16.87
N SER A 332 -5.03 -12.11 -17.29
CA SER A 332 -3.63 -11.73 -17.11
C SER A 332 -3.44 -10.68 -16.02
N ARG A 333 -2.34 -10.80 -15.28
CA ARG A 333 -1.85 -9.74 -14.36
C ARG A 333 -0.85 -8.80 -15.04
N ASN A 334 -0.51 -9.02 -16.29
CA ASN A 334 0.54 -8.28 -16.96
C ASN A 334 0.14 -6.82 -17.16
N SER A 335 1.05 -5.91 -16.84
CA SER A 335 0.82 -4.49 -16.97
C SER A 335 0.75 -4.07 -18.44
N ILE A 336 -0.16 -3.17 -18.76
CA ILE A 336 -0.26 -2.53 -20.06
C ILE A 336 0.77 -1.40 -20.12
N ASP A 337 1.53 -1.31 -21.22
CA ASP A 337 2.43 -0.19 -21.51
C ASP A 337 2.58 0.00 -23.01
N LEU A 338 2.11 1.13 -23.50
CA LEU A 338 2.24 1.55 -24.89
C LEU A 338 3.25 2.69 -24.99
N LYS A 339 4.14 2.65 -25.98
CA LYS A 339 5.12 3.73 -26.14
C LYS A 339 5.47 4.06 -27.57
N PHE A 340 5.73 5.33 -27.80
CA PHE A 340 6.36 5.78 -29.02
C PHE A 340 7.84 5.35 -29.06
N LYS A 341 8.27 4.70 -30.18
CA LYS A 341 9.66 4.29 -30.41
C LYS A 341 10.39 5.28 -31.31
N LYS A 342 10.09 5.24 -32.59
CA LYS A 342 10.77 6.07 -33.61
C LYS A 342 9.74 7.00 -34.24
N LEU A 343 10.09 8.26 -34.35
CA LEU A 343 9.28 9.28 -34.97
C LEU A 343 10.13 9.97 -36.04
N SER A 344 9.60 10.04 -37.27
CA SER A 344 10.13 10.90 -38.33
C SER A 344 9.02 11.83 -38.81
N ARG A 345 9.40 13.05 -39.15
CA ARG A 345 8.47 14.11 -39.56
C ARG A 345 8.97 14.78 -40.85
N SER A 346 8.04 14.98 -41.76
CA SER A 346 8.23 15.83 -42.95
C SER A 346 7.25 17.00 -42.93
N SER A 347 7.26 17.84 -43.96
CA SER A 347 6.27 18.93 -44.14
C SER A 347 4.85 18.38 -44.06
N ASP A 348 4.56 17.26 -44.72
CA ASP A 348 3.21 16.78 -44.98
C ASP A 348 2.82 15.53 -44.15
N SER A 349 3.81 14.81 -43.60
CA SER A 349 3.56 13.59 -42.93
C SER A 349 4.36 13.36 -41.63
N ILE A 350 3.79 12.57 -40.74
CA ILE A 350 4.41 12.08 -39.50
C ILE A 350 4.38 10.56 -39.57
N SER A 351 5.54 9.91 -39.59
CA SER A 351 5.68 8.47 -39.46
C SER A 351 6.10 8.12 -38.03
N VAL A 352 5.31 7.28 -37.36
CA VAL A 352 5.58 6.88 -35.99
C VAL A 352 5.50 5.37 -35.80
N LYS A 353 6.36 4.82 -34.96
CA LYS A 353 6.27 3.43 -34.49
C LYS A 353 5.75 3.42 -33.05
N VAL A 354 4.65 2.70 -32.83
CA VAL A 354 4.11 2.41 -31.50
C VAL A 354 4.42 0.96 -31.16
N LYS A 355 4.99 0.76 -29.97
CA LYS A 355 5.28 -0.57 -29.41
C LYS A 355 4.41 -0.81 -28.20
N GLN A 356 3.76 -1.96 -28.14
CA GLN A 356 3.16 -2.53 -26.95
C GLN A 356 4.17 -3.43 -26.26
N ILE A 357 4.34 -3.29 -24.95
CA ILE A 357 5.34 -4.04 -24.17
C ILE A 357 4.79 -5.39 -23.75
N GLN A 358 3.52 -5.40 -23.29
CA GLN A 358 2.81 -6.59 -22.83
C GLN A 358 2.62 -7.63 -23.96
N ALA A 359 2.33 -8.89 -23.55
CA ALA A 359 2.04 -9.97 -24.46
C ALA A 359 0.62 -9.85 -25.06
N ASN A 360 -0.37 -9.49 -24.24
CA ASN A 360 -1.75 -9.28 -24.66
C ASN A 360 -1.89 -7.93 -25.35
N LEU A 361 -2.11 -7.96 -26.66
CA LEU A 361 -2.25 -6.76 -27.47
C LEU A 361 -3.65 -6.19 -27.33
N ILE A 362 -3.74 -4.89 -27.02
CA ILE A 362 -4.99 -4.17 -26.88
C ILE A 362 -5.14 -3.12 -27.98
N PRO A 363 -6.37 -2.79 -28.43
CA PRO A 363 -6.60 -1.66 -29.32
C PRO A 363 -6.12 -0.37 -28.65
N TYR A 364 -5.81 0.66 -29.43
CA TYR A 364 -5.44 1.96 -28.90
C TYR A 364 -5.75 3.10 -29.85
N THR A 365 -5.86 4.31 -29.31
CA THR A 365 -6.12 5.52 -30.06
C THR A 365 -4.84 6.39 -30.13
N ILE A 366 -4.53 6.95 -31.31
CA ILE A 366 -3.53 7.98 -31.49
C ILE A 366 -4.24 9.28 -31.79
N ALA A 367 -3.85 10.34 -31.08
CA ALA A 367 -4.40 11.67 -31.31
C ALA A 367 -3.30 12.70 -31.56
N GLN A 368 -3.60 13.67 -32.42
CA GLN A 368 -2.87 14.88 -32.64
C GLN A 368 -3.51 16.01 -31.82
N LEU A 369 -2.73 16.67 -30.98
CA LEU A 369 -3.18 17.75 -30.11
C LEU A 369 -2.56 19.10 -30.50
N ARG A 370 -3.38 20.18 -30.45
CA ARG A 370 -2.95 21.58 -30.53
C ARG A 370 -3.59 22.34 -29.38
N ASN A 371 -2.80 23.10 -28.63
CA ASN A 371 -3.28 23.83 -27.44
C ASN A 371 -4.09 22.94 -26.49
N ASP A 372 -3.60 21.71 -26.25
CA ASP A 372 -4.23 20.68 -25.41
C ASP A 372 -5.58 20.13 -25.90
N SER A 373 -6.09 20.60 -27.04
CA SER A 373 -7.30 20.09 -27.68
C SER A 373 -6.98 19.05 -28.75
N ILE A 374 -7.76 17.99 -28.81
CA ILE A 374 -7.65 16.96 -29.85
C ILE A 374 -8.16 17.57 -31.17
N ILE A 375 -7.25 17.67 -32.16
CA ILE A 375 -7.60 18.15 -33.51
C ILE A 375 -7.86 16.98 -34.47
N GLN A 376 -7.32 15.80 -34.20
CA GLN A 376 -7.57 14.59 -34.98
C GLN A 376 -7.22 13.35 -34.12
N SER A 377 -7.98 12.26 -34.30
CA SER A 377 -7.71 10.98 -33.66
C SER A 377 -7.97 9.80 -34.59
N PHE A 378 -7.23 8.70 -34.35
CA PHE A 378 -7.30 7.47 -35.12
C PHE A 378 -7.32 6.28 -34.16
N GLN A 379 -8.24 5.34 -34.35
CA GLN A 379 -8.31 4.10 -33.61
C GLN A 379 -7.56 2.98 -34.35
N ILE A 380 -6.77 2.22 -33.64
CA ILE A 380 -6.06 1.03 -34.10
C ILE A 380 -6.68 -0.18 -33.41
N ILE A 381 -7.61 -0.83 -34.07
CA ILE A 381 -8.43 -1.92 -33.48
C ILE A 381 -7.63 -3.22 -33.40
N ASN A 382 -6.91 -3.58 -34.46
CA ASN A 382 -6.11 -4.81 -34.56
C ASN A 382 -4.60 -4.50 -34.56
N PRO A 383 -4.01 -4.17 -33.40
CA PRO A 383 -2.62 -3.75 -33.36
C PRO A 383 -1.66 -4.94 -33.48
N LYS A 384 -0.48 -4.67 -34.05
CA LYS A 384 0.69 -5.55 -33.95
C LYS A 384 1.54 -5.15 -32.74
N LYS A 385 2.41 -6.04 -32.27
CA LYS A 385 3.35 -5.72 -31.17
C LYS A 385 4.16 -4.45 -31.42
N THR A 386 4.46 -4.18 -32.70
CA THR A 386 4.99 -2.89 -33.15
C THR A 386 4.25 -2.49 -34.41
N SER A 387 3.48 -1.42 -34.33
CA SER A 387 2.72 -0.85 -35.44
C SER A 387 3.45 0.37 -36.02
N LYS A 388 3.61 0.42 -37.33
CA LYS A 388 4.09 1.61 -38.07
C LYS A 388 2.89 2.35 -38.61
N ILE A 389 2.75 3.62 -38.26
CA ILE A 389 1.59 4.45 -38.54
C ILE A 389 2.06 5.70 -39.26
N GLN A 390 1.40 6.07 -40.34
CA GLN A 390 1.59 7.34 -41.06
C GLN A 390 0.38 8.24 -40.83
N LEU A 391 0.64 9.46 -40.46
CA LEU A 391 -0.36 10.48 -40.17
C LEU A 391 -0.06 11.71 -41.01
N LYS A 392 -1.09 12.46 -41.43
CA LYS A 392 -0.92 13.77 -42.05
C LYS A 392 -0.39 14.78 -41.02
N ASN A 393 0.57 15.59 -41.39
CA ASN A 393 1.10 16.64 -40.54
C ASN A 393 0.18 17.87 -40.60
N ILE A 394 -0.67 18.02 -39.61
CA ILE A 394 -1.66 19.13 -39.52
C ILE A 394 -1.21 20.22 -38.55
N GLY A 395 0.10 20.29 -38.24
CA GLY A 395 0.67 21.32 -37.37
C GLY A 395 0.37 21.12 -35.89
N ALA A 396 0.19 19.88 -35.42
CA ALA A 396 -0.02 19.56 -34.03
C ALA A 396 1.22 19.87 -33.17
N ASP A 397 0.99 20.09 -31.86
CA ASP A 397 2.04 20.33 -30.87
C ASP A 397 2.50 19.02 -30.24
N TYR A 398 1.56 18.09 -30.04
CA TYR A 398 1.80 16.77 -29.45
C TYR A 398 1.12 15.65 -30.24
N LEU A 399 1.78 14.50 -30.22
CA LEU A 399 1.20 13.21 -30.57
C LEU A 399 1.01 12.41 -29.29
N VAL A 400 -0.18 11.86 -29.09
CA VAL A 400 -0.55 11.18 -27.82
C VAL A 400 -1.21 9.85 -28.09
N ILE A 401 -0.77 8.82 -27.37
CA ILE A 401 -1.46 7.51 -27.32
C ILE A 401 -2.47 7.57 -26.18
N ASN A 402 -3.71 7.13 -26.42
CA ASN A 402 -4.81 7.14 -25.46
C ASN A 402 -4.96 8.49 -24.75
N PRO A 403 -5.34 9.55 -25.47
CA PRO A 403 -5.40 10.92 -24.93
C PRO A 403 -6.37 11.04 -23.76
N VAL A 404 -7.45 10.27 -23.77
CA VAL A 404 -8.34 10.07 -22.62
C VAL A 404 -7.94 8.77 -21.95
N SER A 405 -7.22 8.87 -20.83
CA SER A 405 -6.78 7.68 -20.11
C SER A 405 -7.95 6.97 -19.46
N LYS A 406 -8.41 5.88 -20.09
CA LYS A 406 -9.47 5.04 -19.56
C LYS A 406 -8.97 3.69 -19.06
N ILE A 407 -7.76 3.29 -19.44
CA ILE A 407 -7.12 2.06 -18.98
C ILE A 407 -5.83 2.39 -18.24
N PRO A 408 -5.55 1.75 -17.10
CA PRO A 408 -4.31 1.99 -16.37
C PRO A 408 -3.11 1.41 -17.13
N GLU A 409 -2.04 2.21 -17.24
CA GLU A 409 -0.79 1.83 -17.89
C GLU A 409 0.39 1.97 -16.92
N PHE A 410 1.42 1.14 -17.11
CA PHE A 410 2.63 1.18 -16.29
C PHE A 410 3.34 2.54 -16.38
N ASN A 411 3.42 3.11 -17.59
CA ASN A 411 4.09 4.38 -17.81
C ASN A 411 3.34 5.24 -18.84
N GLN A 412 2.52 6.15 -18.36
CA GLN A 412 1.78 7.05 -19.26
C GLN A 412 2.60 8.25 -19.75
N GLN A 413 3.80 8.52 -19.20
CA GLN A 413 4.64 9.60 -19.70
C GLN A 413 5.21 9.30 -21.09
N ASN A 414 5.40 8.04 -21.45
CA ASN A 414 5.90 7.63 -22.76
C ASN A 414 4.83 7.68 -23.87
N ASN A 415 3.56 7.92 -23.49
CA ASN A 415 2.43 8.13 -24.42
C ASN A 415 2.39 9.53 -25.02
N TYR A 416 3.14 10.48 -24.47
CA TYR A 416 3.18 11.85 -24.95
C TYR A 416 4.47 12.13 -25.71
N ARG A 417 4.35 12.56 -26.98
CA ARG A 417 5.49 12.94 -27.82
C ARG A 417 5.31 14.35 -28.34
N LYS A 418 6.22 15.25 -27.94
CA LYS A 418 6.24 16.62 -28.45
C LYS A 418 6.70 16.64 -29.91
N LEU A 419 6.00 17.41 -30.74
CA LEU A 419 6.27 17.53 -32.17
C LEU A 419 6.99 18.85 -32.54
N LYS A 420 6.86 19.89 -31.73
CA LYS A 420 7.48 21.22 -31.99
C LYS A 420 8.50 21.55 -30.91
N GLY A 421 9.59 22.18 -31.27
CA GLY A 421 10.65 22.63 -30.37
C GLY A 421 11.49 21.49 -29.80
N THR A 422 12.06 21.68 -28.61
CA THR A 422 12.89 20.68 -27.94
C THR A 422 12.07 19.44 -27.54
N THR A 423 12.67 18.26 -27.68
CA THR A 423 12.03 16.99 -27.31
C THR A 423 11.93 16.80 -25.78
N LEU A 424 12.61 17.64 -25.00
CA LEU A 424 12.57 17.61 -23.55
C LEU A 424 11.23 18.16 -23.03
N LYS A 425 10.69 17.52 -22.03
CA LYS A 425 9.49 18.02 -21.32
C LYS A 425 9.86 19.23 -20.48
N PRO A 426 8.99 20.26 -20.42
CA PRO A 426 9.21 21.42 -19.56
C PRO A 426 9.38 21.01 -18.09
N LEU A 427 10.30 21.69 -17.37
CA LEU A 427 10.50 21.49 -15.96
C LEU A 427 9.34 22.08 -15.15
N LYS A 428 8.87 21.34 -14.15
CA LYS A 428 7.90 21.79 -13.13
C LYS A 428 8.49 21.60 -11.75
N LEU A 429 8.77 22.71 -11.07
CA LEU A 429 9.18 22.69 -9.66
C LEU A 429 7.92 22.69 -8.80
N THR A 430 7.81 21.74 -7.86
CA THR A 430 6.62 21.55 -7.03
C THR A 430 7.02 21.34 -5.58
N PHE A 431 6.33 22.02 -4.67
CA PHE A 431 6.53 21.83 -3.22
C PHE A 431 5.94 20.50 -2.76
N ILE A 432 6.63 19.81 -1.84
CA ILE A 432 6.26 18.51 -1.26
C ILE A 432 6.21 17.40 -2.34
N LYS A 433 5.04 16.87 -2.63
CA LYS A 433 4.84 15.68 -3.46
C LYS A 433 3.49 15.76 -4.18
N ASP A 434 3.45 15.34 -5.44
CA ASP A 434 2.24 15.42 -6.26
C ASP A 434 2.05 14.13 -7.07
N LEU A 435 0.93 14.04 -7.78
CA LEU A 435 0.72 13.05 -8.83
C LEU A 435 1.63 13.33 -10.03
N GLU A 436 1.82 12.30 -10.85
CA GLU A 436 2.63 12.41 -12.06
C GLU A 436 1.98 13.32 -13.09
N ASP A 437 2.71 14.37 -13.53
CA ASP A 437 2.32 15.19 -14.65
C ASP A 437 2.87 14.57 -15.95
N ARG A 438 1.96 14.16 -16.85
CA ARG A 438 2.31 13.46 -18.10
C ARG A 438 3.06 14.34 -19.09
N LYS A 439 2.90 15.66 -19.00
CA LYS A 439 3.43 16.65 -19.94
C LYS A 439 4.74 17.29 -19.46
N ARG A 440 5.08 17.19 -18.17
CA ARG A 440 6.18 17.91 -17.53
C ARG A 440 7.13 16.98 -16.80
N SER A 441 8.39 17.36 -16.71
CA SER A 441 9.38 16.75 -15.84
C SER A 441 9.30 17.43 -14.47
N GLN A 442 8.89 16.69 -13.44
CA GLN A 442 8.68 17.25 -12.10
C GLN A 442 9.92 17.07 -11.22
N VAL A 443 10.29 18.13 -10.53
CA VAL A 443 11.23 18.14 -9.42
C VAL A 443 10.49 18.64 -8.19
N PHE A 444 10.48 17.82 -7.16
CA PHE A 444 9.86 18.15 -5.87
C PHE A 444 10.92 18.68 -4.93
N PHE A 445 10.60 19.76 -4.23
CA PHE A 445 11.46 20.35 -3.23
C PHE A 445 10.75 20.41 -1.88
N ASN A 446 11.51 20.09 -0.81
CA ASN A 446 11.04 20.22 0.55
C ASN A 446 12.14 20.94 1.35
N PRO A 447 11.89 22.08 1.99
CA PRO A 447 12.80 22.62 2.96
C PRO A 447 13.13 21.57 4.03
N LYS A 448 14.38 21.52 4.39
CA LYS A 448 14.87 20.56 5.39
C LYS A 448 15.67 21.30 6.45
N ILE A 449 15.33 21.08 7.70
CA ILE A 449 16.11 21.44 8.86
C ILE A 449 16.46 20.14 9.56
N ASP A 450 17.72 19.90 9.80
CA ASP A 450 18.22 18.71 10.46
C ASP A 450 19.21 19.12 11.54
N PHE A 451 19.54 18.23 12.44
CA PHE A 451 20.51 18.45 13.50
C PHE A 451 21.54 17.33 13.51
N ASN A 452 22.80 17.73 13.62
CA ASN A 452 23.94 16.87 13.83
C ASN A 452 24.76 17.47 15.00
N ALA A 453 25.18 16.66 15.94
CA ALA A 453 25.93 17.12 17.09
C ALA A 453 27.19 17.92 16.71
N TYR A 454 27.83 17.56 15.62
CA TYR A 454 29.07 18.17 15.11
C TYR A 454 28.81 19.29 14.09
N ASP A 455 27.83 19.12 13.18
CA ASP A 455 27.44 20.13 12.18
C ASP A 455 26.56 21.25 12.77
N GLY A 456 25.96 21.04 13.96
CA GLY A 456 24.93 21.91 14.51
C GLY A 456 23.62 21.81 13.76
N LEU A 457 22.83 22.87 13.69
CA LEU A 457 21.66 22.97 12.83
C LEU A 457 22.10 22.99 11.37
N THR A 458 21.52 22.15 10.57
CA THR A 458 21.74 22.15 9.11
C THR A 458 20.49 22.58 8.38
N PHE A 459 20.64 23.52 7.47
CA PHE A 459 19.57 24.09 6.66
C PHE A 459 19.74 23.67 5.21
N GLY A 460 18.71 23.15 4.60
CA GLY A 460 18.82 22.68 3.23
C GLY A 460 17.50 22.43 2.54
N THR A 461 17.58 21.66 1.50
CA THR A 461 16.41 21.24 0.74
C THR A 461 16.54 19.78 0.28
N LYS A 462 15.42 19.09 0.27
CA LYS A 462 15.30 17.76 -0.33
C LYS A 462 14.73 17.90 -1.74
N LEU A 463 15.55 17.64 -2.74
CA LEU A 463 15.16 17.62 -4.15
C LEU A 463 14.92 16.17 -4.59
N SER A 464 13.80 15.88 -5.24
CA SER A 464 13.51 14.53 -5.73
C SER A 464 12.54 14.52 -6.90
N ASN A 465 12.44 13.37 -7.59
CA ASN A 465 11.40 13.11 -8.58
C ASN A 465 10.29 12.17 -8.08
N LYS A 466 10.19 11.96 -6.76
CA LYS A 466 9.27 11.01 -6.12
C LYS A 466 7.83 11.53 -6.16
N THR A 467 6.98 10.95 -7.00
CA THR A 467 5.52 11.18 -7.02
C THR A 467 4.79 10.26 -6.03
N PHE A 468 3.46 10.40 -5.92
CA PHE A 468 2.66 9.44 -5.15
C PHE A 468 2.69 8.04 -5.78
N GLN A 469 2.71 7.94 -7.11
CA GLN A 469 2.95 6.68 -7.81
C GLN A 469 4.43 6.31 -7.79
N ARG A 470 4.73 5.02 -7.73
CA ARG A 470 6.11 4.53 -7.84
C ARG A 470 6.65 4.75 -9.25
N LYS A 471 7.94 5.07 -9.33
CA LYS A 471 8.69 5.21 -10.59
C LYS A 471 9.84 4.22 -10.63
N PRO A 472 10.19 3.71 -11.83
CA PRO A 472 11.40 2.89 -11.97
C PRO A 472 12.67 3.63 -11.58
N PHE A 473 12.86 4.84 -12.11
CA PHE A 473 13.99 5.71 -11.79
C PHE A 473 13.60 6.74 -10.74
N VAL A 474 14.34 6.74 -9.63
CA VAL A 474 14.15 7.67 -8.52
C VAL A 474 15.49 8.25 -8.10
N TYR A 475 15.52 9.56 -7.89
CA TYR A 475 16.62 10.23 -7.22
C TYR A 475 16.14 11.07 -6.05
N GLU A 476 17.04 11.28 -5.09
CA GLU A 476 16.88 12.18 -3.96
C GLU A 476 18.21 12.83 -3.66
N PHE A 477 18.26 14.14 -3.71
CA PHE A 477 19.43 14.95 -3.42
C PHE A 477 19.12 15.90 -2.27
N ASN A 478 19.92 15.83 -1.20
CA ASN A 478 19.72 16.56 0.05
C ASN A 478 20.94 17.44 0.33
N PRO A 479 21.13 18.59 -0.36
CA PRO A 479 22.17 19.56 -0.01
C PRO A 479 21.76 20.32 1.23
N ASN A 480 22.64 20.36 2.23
CA ASN A 480 22.48 21.08 3.48
C ASN A 480 23.70 21.96 3.76
N TYR A 481 23.50 23.06 4.45
CA TYR A 481 24.53 23.94 4.96
C TYR A 481 24.65 23.78 6.48
N SER A 482 25.84 23.49 6.96
CA SER A 482 26.17 23.36 8.37
C SER A 482 26.31 24.74 9.00
N SER A 483 25.53 25.02 10.06
CA SER A 483 25.60 26.30 10.77
C SER A 483 26.82 26.45 11.66
N ARG A 484 27.39 25.35 12.16
CA ARG A 484 28.55 25.35 13.08
C ARG A 484 29.86 25.45 12.30
N LEU A 485 29.98 24.75 11.19
CA LEU A 485 31.23 24.60 10.44
C LEU A 485 31.27 25.39 9.14
N ASN A 486 30.17 26.10 8.78
CA ASN A 486 30.06 26.96 7.62
C ASN A 486 30.39 26.25 6.28
N ASN A 487 30.06 24.99 6.13
CA ASN A 487 30.33 24.27 4.90
C ASN A 487 29.15 23.41 4.44
N LEU A 488 29.25 22.88 3.22
CA LEU A 488 28.21 22.05 2.61
C LEU A 488 28.36 20.59 3.05
N VAL A 489 27.25 20.02 3.50
CA VAL A 489 27.10 18.60 3.86
C VAL A 489 25.85 18.04 3.15
N GLY A 490 25.64 16.75 3.16
CA GLY A 490 24.42 16.21 2.59
C GLY A 490 24.55 14.80 2.04
N SER A 491 23.53 14.41 1.26
CA SER A 491 23.46 13.07 0.68
C SER A 491 22.80 13.06 -0.71
N LEU A 492 23.15 12.06 -1.50
CA LEU A 492 22.57 11.74 -2.80
C LEU A 492 22.16 10.27 -2.82
N SER A 493 20.95 9.98 -3.27
CA SER A 493 20.48 8.61 -3.51
C SER A 493 19.89 8.52 -4.91
N ILE A 494 20.29 7.53 -5.67
CA ILE A 494 19.74 7.20 -6.98
C ILE A 494 19.34 5.73 -6.96
N SER A 495 18.18 5.39 -7.49
CA SER A 495 17.78 4.00 -7.63
C SER A 495 17.03 3.76 -8.94
N TYR A 496 17.28 2.59 -9.52
CA TYR A 496 16.56 2.08 -10.68
C TYR A 496 15.97 0.71 -10.36
N ARG A 497 14.64 0.57 -10.55
CA ARG A 497 13.87 -0.62 -10.22
C ARG A 497 13.38 -1.31 -11.49
N ILE A 498 13.65 -2.59 -11.58
CA ILE A 498 13.18 -3.47 -12.65
C ILE A 498 12.17 -4.43 -12.00
N TYR A 499 10.93 -4.38 -12.45
CA TYR A 499 9.89 -5.28 -12.00
C TYR A 499 9.74 -6.42 -13.01
N ASN A 500 9.79 -7.66 -12.52
CA ASN A 500 9.51 -8.85 -13.31
C ASN A 500 8.17 -9.43 -12.84
N GLU A 501 7.19 -9.44 -13.73
CA GLU A 501 5.82 -9.84 -13.39
C GLU A 501 5.67 -11.38 -13.36
N ASP A 502 6.45 -12.09 -14.18
CA ASP A 502 6.31 -13.53 -14.42
C ASP A 502 7.40 -14.35 -13.69
N SER A 503 8.04 -13.77 -12.67
CA SER A 503 9.10 -14.43 -11.93
C SER A 503 8.90 -14.28 -10.42
N PRO A 504 9.24 -15.29 -9.61
CA PRO A 504 9.32 -15.15 -8.16
C PRO A 504 10.34 -14.09 -7.73
N PHE A 505 11.41 -13.85 -8.51
CA PHE A 505 12.34 -12.73 -8.35
C PHE A 505 11.71 -11.45 -8.93
N TYR A 506 10.70 -10.94 -8.23
CA TYR A 506 9.79 -9.92 -8.76
C TYR A 506 10.37 -8.51 -8.83
N LEU A 507 11.48 -8.23 -8.14
CA LEU A 507 12.10 -6.90 -8.08
C LEU A 507 13.63 -7.02 -8.08
N THR A 508 14.26 -6.34 -9.04
CA THR A 508 15.69 -6.05 -9.04
C THR A 508 15.89 -4.54 -8.89
N GLN A 509 16.68 -4.12 -7.93
CA GLN A 509 16.99 -2.71 -7.68
C GLN A 509 18.48 -2.47 -7.78
N LEU A 510 18.88 -1.54 -8.66
CA LEU A 510 20.20 -0.94 -8.69
C LEU A 510 20.16 0.34 -7.86
N GLY A 511 21.12 0.51 -6.98
CA GLY A 511 21.22 1.66 -6.08
C GLY A 511 22.59 2.32 -6.14
N LEU A 512 22.60 3.62 -5.94
CA LEU A 512 23.78 4.42 -5.73
C LEU A 512 23.48 5.39 -4.57
N PHE A 513 24.29 5.35 -3.54
CA PHE A 513 24.16 6.25 -2.40
C PHE A 513 25.50 6.93 -2.11
N GLY A 514 25.47 8.20 -1.78
CA GLY A 514 26.59 8.96 -1.31
C GLY A 514 26.18 9.90 -0.19
N SER A 515 27.04 10.10 0.80
CA SER A 515 26.78 10.97 1.94
C SER A 515 28.08 11.57 2.45
N SER A 516 28.00 12.78 2.96
CA SER A 516 29.13 13.48 3.59
C SER A 516 28.62 14.38 4.71
N PHE A 517 29.05 14.07 5.93
CA PHE A 517 28.75 14.80 7.15
C PHE A 517 29.94 14.74 8.10
N HIS A 518 29.89 15.50 9.20
CA HIS A 518 30.87 15.35 10.28
C HIS A 518 30.39 14.26 11.26
N TYR A 519 31.32 13.43 11.70
CA TYR A 519 31.09 12.32 12.63
C TYR A 519 31.77 12.52 13.98
N ASP A 520 32.67 13.53 14.03
CA ASP A 520 33.31 14.01 15.24
C ASP A 520 33.66 15.49 15.06
N GLU A 521 34.26 16.14 16.07
CA GLU A 521 34.65 17.55 16.03
C GLU A 521 35.62 17.83 14.89
N ASN A 522 35.14 18.62 13.90
CA ASN A 522 35.87 18.97 12.68
C ASN A 522 36.33 17.77 11.83
N LEU A 523 35.85 16.57 12.11
CA LEU A 523 36.18 15.36 11.35
C LEU A 523 35.03 14.95 10.41
N ARG A 524 35.32 14.92 9.12
CA ARG A 524 34.35 14.65 8.08
C ARG A 524 34.53 13.26 7.49
N TYR A 525 33.41 12.61 7.19
CA TYR A 525 33.40 11.40 6.38
C TYR A 525 32.72 11.62 5.02
N LYS A 526 33.12 10.82 4.05
CA LYS A 526 32.47 10.68 2.73
C LYS A 526 32.31 9.20 2.46
N ILE A 527 31.10 8.80 2.10
CA ILE A 527 30.82 7.42 1.69
C ILE A 527 30.22 7.39 0.29
N PHE A 528 30.52 6.31 -0.41
CA PHE A 528 29.97 6.00 -1.72
C PHE A 528 29.58 4.50 -1.77
N VAL A 529 28.33 4.21 -2.12
CA VAL A 529 27.75 2.87 -2.00
C VAL A 529 26.95 2.51 -3.25
N PRO A 530 27.55 1.91 -4.29
CA PRO A 530 26.82 1.16 -5.30
C PRO A 530 26.24 -0.13 -4.71
N SER A 531 25.02 -0.48 -5.14
CA SER A 531 24.33 -1.67 -4.64
C SER A 531 23.42 -2.31 -5.68
N LEU A 532 23.27 -3.62 -5.55
CA LEU A 532 22.30 -4.44 -6.27
C LEU A 532 21.49 -5.22 -5.24
N THR A 533 20.17 -5.17 -5.36
CA THR A 533 19.26 -5.97 -4.52
C THR A 533 18.26 -6.69 -5.39
N VAL A 534 18.10 -7.99 -5.16
CA VAL A 534 17.10 -8.83 -5.84
C VAL A 534 16.16 -9.36 -4.78
N ILE A 535 14.85 -9.20 -4.97
CA ILE A 535 13.84 -9.62 -4.00
C ILE A 535 12.93 -10.67 -4.63
N LYS A 536 12.76 -11.77 -3.89
CA LYS A 536 11.88 -12.89 -4.21
C LYS A 536 10.64 -12.85 -3.30
N ARG A 537 9.51 -13.26 -3.86
CA ARG A 537 8.25 -13.47 -3.12
C ARG A 537 7.59 -14.77 -3.55
N PRO A 538 6.75 -15.39 -2.69
CA PRO A 538 5.88 -16.50 -3.08
C PRO A 538 4.84 -16.10 -4.13
N ASP A 539 4.25 -17.10 -4.78
CA ASP A 539 3.15 -16.90 -5.74
C ASP A 539 1.86 -16.44 -5.06
N ASP A 540 1.62 -16.86 -3.81
CA ASP A 540 0.53 -16.29 -3.01
C ASP A 540 0.88 -14.87 -2.57
N PHE A 541 0.20 -13.89 -3.19
CA PHE A 541 0.38 -12.47 -2.90
C PHE A 541 -0.02 -12.05 -1.48
N ARG A 542 -0.81 -12.87 -0.78
CA ARG A 542 -1.19 -12.64 0.62
C ARG A 542 -0.06 -13.02 1.58
N SER A 543 0.89 -13.84 1.14
CA SER A 543 2.04 -14.20 1.95
C SER A 543 2.92 -12.99 2.27
N ASN A 544 3.33 -12.87 3.53
CA ASN A 544 4.27 -11.86 4.00
C ASN A 544 5.74 -12.28 3.85
N GLU A 545 5.98 -13.49 3.32
CA GLU A 545 7.34 -13.99 3.09
C GLU A 545 8.06 -13.20 2.01
N ARG A 546 9.30 -12.86 2.29
CA ARG A 546 10.21 -12.21 1.33
C ARG A 546 11.61 -12.74 1.54
N GLU A 547 12.30 -12.98 0.43
CA GLU A 547 13.73 -13.24 0.41
C GLU A 547 14.41 -12.10 -0.34
N ALA A 548 15.51 -11.60 0.19
CA ALA A 548 16.30 -10.56 -0.44
C ALA A 548 17.78 -10.99 -0.53
N TYR A 549 18.36 -10.81 -1.70
CA TYR A 549 19.75 -11.00 -1.97
C TYR A 549 20.36 -9.65 -2.30
N SER A 550 21.44 -9.29 -1.64
CA SER A 550 22.06 -7.98 -1.82
C SER A 550 23.56 -8.10 -2.03
N LEU A 551 24.05 -7.25 -2.91
CA LEU A 551 25.47 -7.00 -3.13
C LEU A 551 25.69 -5.50 -3.00
N SER A 552 26.65 -5.09 -2.20
CA SER A 552 27.05 -3.68 -2.11
C SER A 552 28.55 -3.55 -1.92
N TYR A 553 29.06 -2.42 -2.36
CA TYR A 553 30.43 -2.01 -2.13
C TYR A 553 30.40 -0.66 -1.43
N VAL A 554 31.01 -0.58 -0.26
CA VAL A 554 31.05 0.62 0.56
C VAL A 554 32.46 1.17 0.53
N SER A 555 32.64 2.33 -0.09
CA SER A 555 33.89 3.06 -0.06
C SER A 555 33.79 4.18 0.98
N VAL A 556 34.67 4.16 1.95
CA VAL A 556 34.72 5.14 3.05
C VAL A 556 36.01 5.93 2.95
N ASN A 557 35.87 7.25 2.98
CA ASN A 557 36.95 8.20 3.14
C ASN A 557 36.61 9.09 4.34
N ARG A 558 37.40 9.04 5.41
CA ARG A 558 37.19 9.84 6.61
C ARG A 558 38.43 10.61 7.02
N GLU A 559 38.23 11.80 7.52
CA GLU A 559 39.25 12.55 8.21
C GLU A 559 39.46 11.94 9.61
N PHE A 560 40.65 12.10 10.20
CA PHE A 560 40.99 11.53 11.49
C PHE A 560 41.89 12.50 12.28
N GLY A 561 41.81 12.43 13.60
CA GLY A 561 42.66 13.23 14.49
C GLY A 561 44.08 12.71 14.55
N SER A 562 44.99 13.55 15.02
CA SER A 562 46.41 13.22 15.12
C SER A 562 46.73 12.04 16.04
N ASP A 563 45.79 11.67 16.92
CA ASP A 563 45.97 10.67 17.98
C ASP A 563 45.38 9.30 17.64
N GLU A 564 44.69 9.17 16.49
CA GLU A 564 44.14 7.90 16.03
C GLU A 564 45.10 7.15 15.11
N ILE A 565 45.52 5.95 15.52
CA ILE A 565 46.15 4.97 14.62
C ILE A 565 45.13 4.46 13.66
N SER A 566 45.33 4.66 12.34
CA SER A 566 44.19 4.45 11.52
C SER A 566 44.38 4.06 10.09
N THR A 567 43.38 3.35 9.62
CA THR A 567 42.99 3.21 8.24
C THR A 567 41.85 4.18 7.93
N PRO A 568 42.13 5.45 7.59
CA PRO A 568 41.10 6.45 7.34
C PRO A 568 40.27 6.12 6.10
N ASN A 569 40.89 5.47 5.13
CA ASN A 569 40.26 5.07 3.88
C ASN A 569 40.21 3.54 3.77
N TYR A 570 39.01 3.02 3.60
CA TYR A 570 38.81 1.57 3.43
C TYR A 570 37.61 1.30 2.55
N ASN A 571 37.60 0.09 2.02
CA ASN A 571 36.52 -0.39 1.17
C ASN A 571 36.03 -1.74 1.70
N VAL A 572 34.70 -1.92 1.73
CA VAL A 572 34.08 -3.16 2.18
C VAL A 572 33.06 -3.63 1.15
N GLY A 573 33.32 -4.81 0.59
CA GLY A 573 32.32 -5.55 -0.17
C GLY A 573 31.37 -6.27 0.80
N ASN A 574 30.09 -6.33 0.46
CA ASN A 574 29.08 -6.91 1.32
C ASN A 574 28.13 -7.77 0.48
N LEU A 575 27.99 -9.06 0.84
CA LEU A 575 27.01 -9.99 0.31
C LEU A 575 26.01 -10.32 1.41
N GLY A 576 24.73 -10.04 1.16
CA GLY A 576 23.67 -10.25 2.13
C GLY A 576 22.57 -11.16 1.61
N TYR A 577 22.08 -12.04 2.47
CA TYR A 577 20.82 -12.77 2.32
C TYR A 577 19.92 -12.45 3.49
N LEU A 578 18.66 -12.18 3.20
CA LEU A 578 17.63 -11.91 4.20
C LEU A 578 16.36 -12.67 3.85
N TYR A 579 15.93 -13.54 4.75
CA TYR A 579 14.56 -14.07 4.79
C TYR A 579 13.75 -13.34 5.84
N ALA A 580 12.51 -13.00 5.54
CA ALA A 580 11.58 -12.42 6.49
C ALA A 580 10.15 -12.89 6.22
N ASN A 581 9.50 -13.39 7.27
CA ASN A 581 8.05 -13.60 7.32
C ASN A 581 7.45 -12.70 8.41
N LYS A 582 6.66 -11.70 7.99
CA LYS A 582 6.13 -10.65 8.85
C LYS A 582 4.62 -10.83 9.07
N GLU A 583 4.24 -11.86 9.78
CA GLU A 583 2.85 -12.07 10.18
C GLU A 583 2.51 -11.29 11.47
N ALA A 584 1.22 -11.02 11.68
CA ALA A 584 0.76 -10.27 12.86
C ALA A 584 0.98 -11.04 14.19
N ILE A 585 0.89 -12.37 14.15
CA ILE A 585 1.04 -13.24 15.33
C ILE A 585 2.47 -13.76 15.44
N ARG A 586 3.10 -14.08 14.30
CA ARG A 586 4.46 -14.63 14.23
C ARG A 586 5.32 -13.78 13.31
N PHE A 587 6.47 -13.42 13.79
CA PHE A 587 7.49 -12.75 13.01
C PHE A 587 8.75 -13.60 13.01
N LEU A 588 9.31 -13.86 11.84
CA LEU A 588 10.59 -14.55 11.69
C LEU A 588 11.45 -13.77 10.69
N LYS A 589 12.69 -13.50 11.09
CA LYS A 589 13.70 -12.90 10.24
C LYS A 589 14.99 -13.69 10.38
N ILE A 590 15.63 -14.03 9.25
CA ILE A 590 16.91 -14.73 9.20
C ILE A 590 17.82 -13.95 8.25
N GLY A 591 19.00 -13.60 8.71
CA GLY A 591 20.00 -12.85 7.94
C GLY A 591 21.33 -13.57 7.91
N LEU A 592 21.95 -13.58 6.74
CA LEU A 592 23.34 -13.95 6.52
C LEU A 592 24.04 -12.78 5.85
N ASN A 593 25.24 -12.44 6.30
CA ASN A 593 26.01 -11.35 5.76
C ASN A 593 27.49 -11.71 5.72
N LEU A 594 28.09 -11.56 4.56
CA LEU A 594 29.53 -11.72 4.32
C LEU A 594 30.11 -10.36 3.97
N GLU A 595 31.02 -9.88 4.79
CA GLU A 595 31.80 -8.67 4.54
C GLU A 595 33.24 -9.04 4.20
N PHE A 596 33.77 -8.38 3.19
CA PHE A 596 35.15 -8.61 2.75
C PHE A 596 35.85 -7.31 2.36
N SER A 597 37.06 -7.21 2.84
CA SER A 597 37.95 -6.07 2.66
C SER A 597 39.40 -6.61 2.54
N ASN A 598 40.33 -5.76 2.16
CA ASN A 598 41.75 -6.05 2.34
C ASN A 598 42.18 -6.14 3.81
N LEU A 599 41.41 -5.55 4.71
CA LEU A 599 41.66 -5.52 6.14
C LEU A 599 41.09 -6.73 6.87
N PHE A 600 39.91 -7.22 6.45
CA PHE A 600 39.21 -8.32 7.12
C PHE A 600 38.21 -9.02 6.22
N GLY A 601 37.84 -10.24 6.63
CA GLY A 601 36.65 -10.93 6.19
C GLY A 601 35.80 -11.35 7.37
N LYS A 602 34.50 -11.02 7.34
CA LYS A 602 33.55 -11.32 8.41
C LYS A 602 32.36 -12.09 7.86
N LEU A 603 31.91 -13.10 8.59
CA LEU A 603 30.66 -13.80 8.34
C LEU A 603 29.72 -13.58 9.54
N ASN A 604 28.53 -13.09 9.26
CA ASN A 604 27.51 -12.80 10.26
C ASN A 604 26.24 -13.62 9.98
N PHE A 605 25.68 -14.20 11.03
CA PHE A 605 24.36 -14.82 11.03
C PHE A 605 23.50 -14.12 12.06
N SER A 606 22.24 -13.86 11.73
CA SER A 606 21.27 -13.35 12.69
C SER A 606 19.91 -14.00 12.47
N THR A 607 19.20 -14.29 13.55
CA THR A 607 17.78 -14.68 13.50
C THR A 607 17.01 -13.93 14.55
N GLU A 608 15.78 -13.56 14.23
CA GLU A 608 14.87 -12.89 15.15
C GLU A 608 13.50 -13.53 15.03
N PHE A 609 12.95 -13.92 16.15
CA PHE A 609 11.62 -14.50 16.27
C PHE A 609 10.80 -13.69 17.29
N ARG A 610 9.55 -13.37 16.93
CA ARG A 610 8.57 -12.76 17.85
C ARG A 610 7.26 -13.53 17.76
N HIS A 611 6.59 -13.71 18.89
CA HIS A 611 5.27 -14.33 18.96
C HIS A 611 4.34 -13.54 19.86
N LEU A 612 3.12 -13.28 19.37
CA LEU A 612 2.04 -12.62 20.10
C LEU A 612 1.06 -13.69 20.60
N PHE A 613 0.89 -13.79 21.91
CA PHE A 613 -0.08 -14.69 22.55
C PHE A 613 -1.49 -14.11 22.53
N HIS A 614 -2.49 -14.97 22.78
CA HIS A 614 -3.92 -14.55 22.81
C HIS A 614 -4.24 -13.53 23.89
N ASP A 615 -3.52 -13.52 24.99
CA ASP A 615 -3.66 -12.56 26.09
C ASP A 615 -2.95 -11.21 25.84
N GLY A 616 -2.39 -11.04 24.64
CA GLY A 616 -1.69 -9.82 24.23
C GLY A 616 -0.24 -9.73 24.69
N ARG A 617 0.30 -10.75 25.38
CA ARG A 617 1.71 -10.82 25.72
C ARG A 617 2.56 -11.21 24.51
N THR A 618 3.82 -10.77 24.51
CA THR A 618 4.78 -11.08 23.45
C THR A 618 6.02 -11.75 24.01
N VAL A 619 6.57 -12.67 23.25
CA VAL A 619 7.93 -13.18 23.44
C VAL A 619 8.76 -12.78 22.22
N SER A 620 9.99 -12.35 22.49
CA SER A 620 11.00 -12.07 21.46
C SER A 620 12.28 -12.84 21.75
N LEU A 621 12.83 -13.43 20.71
CA LEU A 621 14.11 -14.15 20.75
C LEU A 621 14.94 -13.66 19.58
N ARG A 622 16.20 -13.34 19.86
CA ARG A 622 17.16 -13.03 18.81
C ARG A 622 18.45 -13.80 19.09
N PHE A 623 19.03 -14.33 18.03
CA PHE A 623 20.35 -14.91 18.05
C PHE A 623 21.24 -14.21 17.04
N PHE A 624 22.49 -13.96 17.41
CA PHE A 624 23.53 -13.41 16.54
C PHE A 624 24.80 -14.24 16.68
N GLY A 625 25.43 -14.55 15.55
CA GLY A 625 26.74 -15.18 15.49
C GLY A 625 27.61 -14.44 14.48
N GLY A 626 28.81 -14.05 14.87
CA GLY A 626 29.78 -13.40 14.03
C GLY A 626 31.15 -14.06 14.13
N LYS A 627 31.83 -14.23 12.99
CA LYS A 627 33.16 -14.83 12.91
C LYS A 627 34.04 -14.04 11.95
N PHE A 628 35.25 -13.71 12.39
CA PHE A 628 36.29 -13.27 11.48
C PHE A 628 36.85 -14.48 10.71
N LEU A 629 36.79 -14.42 9.41
CA LEU A 629 37.39 -15.43 8.51
C LEU A 629 38.90 -15.16 8.36
N TRP A 630 39.26 -13.91 8.25
CA TRP A 630 40.64 -13.41 8.32
C TRP A 630 40.61 -11.96 8.89
N SER A 631 41.76 -11.50 9.40
CA SER A 631 41.94 -10.11 9.78
C SER A 631 43.45 -9.76 9.71
N ASN A 632 43.71 -8.68 9.01
CA ASN A 632 45.02 -8.02 8.91
C ASN A 632 45.03 -6.71 9.73
N ILE A 633 44.05 -6.55 10.64
CA ILE A 633 43.92 -5.38 11.49
C ILE A 633 44.93 -5.47 12.60
N GLN A 634 45.66 -4.36 12.86
CA GLN A 634 46.62 -4.22 13.94
C GLN A 634 46.25 -2.97 14.77
N ASP A 635 46.38 -3.07 16.05
CA ASP A 635 46.34 -1.95 17.04
C ASP A 635 45.05 -1.12 17.08
N THR A 636 43.89 -1.66 16.60
CA THR A 636 42.61 -1.00 16.69
C THR A 636 41.44 -2.00 16.83
N SER A 637 40.46 -1.68 17.67
CA SER A 637 39.20 -2.40 17.81
C SER A 637 38.07 -1.82 16.95
N TYR A 638 38.36 -0.85 16.08
CA TYR A 638 37.34 -0.14 15.28
C TYR A 638 36.50 -1.04 14.40
N PHE A 639 37.08 -2.14 13.91
CA PHE A 639 36.37 -3.12 13.10
C PHE A 639 35.92 -4.37 13.87
N ASP A 640 36.18 -4.45 15.19
CA ASP A 640 35.81 -5.61 15.98
C ASP A 640 34.30 -5.75 16.12
N TYR A 641 33.87 -6.97 16.41
CA TYR A 641 32.50 -7.18 16.91
C TYR A 641 32.38 -6.61 18.31
N SER A 642 31.16 -6.19 18.71
CA SER A 642 30.90 -5.76 20.06
C SER A 642 29.59 -6.32 20.62
N LEU A 643 29.59 -6.62 21.94
CA LEU A 643 28.38 -7.06 22.65
C LEU A 643 27.35 -5.94 22.76
N ASN A 644 27.75 -4.75 23.15
CA ASN A 644 26.85 -3.68 23.52
C ASN A 644 26.79 -2.52 22.51
N ARG A 645 27.92 -2.20 21.90
CA ARG A 645 28.02 -1.05 20.99
C ARG A 645 29.01 -1.33 19.87
N SER A 646 28.45 -1.62 18.72
CA SER A 646 29.25 -1.86 17.51
C SER A 646 29.67 -0.56 16.86
N SER A 647 30.89 -0.48 16.37
CA SER A 647 31.33 0.65 15.55
C SER A 647 30.54 0.74 14.26
N ASP A 648 30.09 1.93 13.90
CA ASP A 648 29.42 2.21 12.65
C ASP A 648 30.42 2.50 11.51
N TYR A 649 31.41 1.59 11.31
CA TYR A 649 32.44 1.77 10.28
C TYR A 649 31.89 1.81 8.84
N LEU A 650 30.63 1.44 8.63
CA LEU A 650 29.96 1.56 7.33
C LEU A 650 29.04 2.78 7.24
N PHE A 651 28.95 3.59 8.29
CA PHE A 651 28.07 4.76 8.41
C PHE A 651 26.60 4.44 8.01
N ARG A 652 26.09 3.32 8.51
CA ARG A 652 24.73 2.81 8.22
C ARG A 652 23.73 3.11 9.32
N TYR A 653 24.16 3.36 10.54
CA TYR A 653 23.27 3.57 11.68
C TYR A 653 22.68 4.99 11.67
N ASN A 654 21.42 5.05 12.03
CA ASN A 654 20.68 6.32 12.06
C ASN A 654 20.57 6.84 13.50
N TYR A 655 21.67 7.32 14.04
CA TYR A 655 21.70 7.92 15.36
C TYR A 655 20.97 9.27 15.38
N LEU A 656 20.25 9.54 16.50
CA LEU A 656 19.75 10.88 16.81
C LEU A 656 20.94 11.84 16.93
N GLY A 657 20.86 12.99 16.29
CA GLY A 657 21.98 13.92 16.24
C GLY A 657 23.22 13.41 15.53
N ARG A 658 23.15 12.26 14.83
CA ARG A 658 24.25 11.59 14.15
C ARG A 658 25.48 11.33 15.02
N SER A 659 25.29 11.30 16.33
CA SER A 659 26.32 11.01 17.32
C SER A 659 25.84 9.92 18.26
N ASP A 660 26.77 9.14 18.74
CA ASP A 660 26.57 8.12 19.77
C ASP A 660 27.61 8.26 20.90
N ASN A 661 28.44 9.32 20.89
CA ASN A 661 29.59 9.45 21.78
C ASN A 661 29.29 10.22 23.06
N ASP A 662 28.52 11.32 23.01
CA ASP A 662 28.45 12.28 24.10
C ASP A 662 27.07 12.37 24.77
N GLY A 663 27.06 12.53 26.09
CA GLY A 663 25.87 12.80 26.89
C GLY A 663 24.72 11.84 26.61
N ILE A 664 23.54 12.39 26.36
CA ILE A 664 22.34 11.61 26.05
C ILE A 664 22.46 10.78 24.76
N TYR A 665 23.28 11.21 23.80
CA TYR A 665 23.47 10.45 22.54
C TYR A 665 24.18 9.13 22.82
N SER A 666 25.05 9.04 23.83
CA SER A 666 25.72 7.81 24.24
C SER A 666 24.76 6.74 24.79
N GLN A 667 23.56 7.15 25.18
CA GLN A 667 22.52 6.26 25.71
C GLN A 667 21.64 5.66 24.62
N GLN A 668 21.80 6.06 23.36
CA GLN A 668 21.06 5.45 22.24
C GLN A 668 21.42 3.98 22.09
N PHE A 669 20.39 3.17 21.85
CA PHE A 669 20.53 1.75 21.59
C PHE A 669 20.12 1.43 20.15
N ILE A 670 21.02 0.76 19.45
CA ILE A 670 20.75 0.18 18.13
C ILE A 670 20.97 -1.32 18.22
N LEU A 671 19.95 -2.10 17.88
CA LEU A 671 20.04 -3.55 17.90
C LEU A 671 20.94 -4.04 16.78
N SER A 672 22.21 -4.17 17.09
CA SER A 672 23.26 -4.67 16.18
C SER A 672 24.10 -5.72 16.90
N GLU A 673 24.78 -6.58 16.17
CA GLU A 673 25.71 -7.58 16.69
C GLU A 673 25.25 -8.24 18.01
N GLY A 674 25.95 -8.06 19.14
CA GLY A 674 25.61 -8.68 20.42
C GLY A 674 24.27 -8.21 21.02
N GLY A 675 23.90 -6.96 20.85
CA GLY A 675 22.60 -6.41 21.26
C GLY A 675 22.39 -6.29 22.77
N PHE A 676 23.47 -6.22 23.56
CA PHE A 676 23.44 -6.02 25.01
C PHE A 676 23.16 -4.56 25.37
N LYS A 677 22.51 -4.34 26.51
CA LYS A 677 22.08 -2.99 26.95
C LYS A 677 23.02 -2.41 28.01
N SER A 678 23.71 -3.25 28.77
CA SER A 678 24.72 -2.81 29.75
C SER A 678 26.06 -2.44 29.10
N LYS A 679 26.85 -1.61 29.80
CA LYS A 679 28.25 -1.34 29.46
C LYS A 679 29.14 -2.44 30.07
N PHE A 680 30.20 -2.79 29.35
CA PHE A 680 31.22 -3.76 29.80
C PHE A 680 32.61 -3.17 29.57
N GLU A 681 33.59 -3.58 30.39
CA GLU A 681 34.97 -3.14 30.22
C GLU A 681 35.60 -3.60 28.91
N ASN A 682 35.35 -4.85 28.49
CA ASN A 682 35.92 -5.45 27.29
C ASN A 682 34.87 -6.15 26.47
N PRO A 683 33.96 -5.41 25.78
CA PRO A 683 32.85 -5.99 25.03
C PRO A 683 33.23 -6.49 23.65
N ASN A 684 34.45 -6.20 23.18
CA ASN A 684 34.86 -6.42 21.78
C ASN A 684 35.39 -7.82 21.51
N ALA A 685 35.21 -8.29 20.29
CA ALA A 685 35.67 -9.59 19.82
C ALA A 685 36.29 -9.51 18.42
N ASN A 686 37.55 -9.91 18.30
CA ASN A 686 38.27 -9.91 17.02
C ASN A 686 38.52 -11.32 16.45
N ASP A 687 37.87 -12.36 17.02
CA ASP A 687 37.82 -13.71 16.47
C ASP A 687 36.38 -14.12 16.21
N TYR A 688 35.55 -14.31 17.26
CA TYR A 688 34.12 -14.55 17.09
C TYR A 688 33.29 -14.00 18.25
N ILE A 689 32.00 -13.81 17.97
CA ILE A 689 30.98 -13.45 18.92
C ILE A 689 29.75 -14.32 18.74
N LEU A 690 29.13 -14.74 19.84
CA LEU A 690 27.79 -15.33 19.89
C LEU A 690 26.95 -14.57 20.88
N ALA A 691 25.72 -14.26 20.54
CA ALA A 691 24.80 -13.59 21.44
C ALA A 691 23.38 -14.11 21.27
N ALA A 692 22.66 -14.20 22.37
CA ALA A 692 21.25 -14.51 22.43
C ALA A 692 20.54 -13.43 23.27
N ASN A 693 19.48 -12.83 22.71
CA ASN A 693 18.70 -11.82 23.38
C ASN A 693 17.27 -12.35 23.57
N PHE A 694 16.75 -12.26 24.77
CA PHE A 694 15.40 -12.69 25.14
C PHE A 694 14.61 -11.48 25.65
N GLY A 695 13.31 -11.40 25.29
CA GLY A 695 12.37 -10.45 25.84
C GLY A 695 11.01 -11.09 26.05
N PHE A 696 10.34 -10.75 27.15
CA PHE A 696 9.02 -11.22 27.48
C PHE A 696 8.16 -10.13 28.12
N SER A 697 6.95 -9.91 27.57
CA SER A 697 5.99 -8.95 28.14
C SER A 697 5.39 -9.49 29.42
N VAL A 698 5.61 -8.80 30.51
CA VAL A 698 5.03 -9.12 31.83
C VAL A 698 3.69 -8.41 32.01
N TRP A 699 3.61 -7.14 31.62
CA TRP A 699 2.40 -6.33 31.75
C TRP A 699 2.37 -5.20 30.73
N LYS A 700 1.35 -5.14 29.87
CA LYS A 700 1.16 -4.12 28.85
C LYS A 700 2.46 -3.81 28.09
N TRP A 701 3.09 -2.65 28.38
CA TRP A 701 4.33 -2.17 27.75
C TRP A 701 5.60 -2.56 28.54
N VAL A 702 5.46 -3.22 29.70
CA VAL A 702 6.59 -3.60 30.54
C VAL A 702 7.03 -5.01 30.18
N GLU A 703 8.27 -5.14 29.81
CA GLU A 703 8.93 -6.38 29.45
C GLU A 703 10.14 -6.63 30.34
N VAL A 704 10.45 -7.88 30.59
CA VAL A 704 11.75 -8.30 31.10
C VAL A 704 12.64 -8.71 29.95
N TYR A 705 13.92 -8.42 30.04
CA TYR A 705 14.88 -8.91 29.06
C TYR A 705 16.06 -9.59 29.73
N ALA A 706 16.70 -10.50 29.00
CA ALA A 706 17.93 -11.15 29.38
C ALA A 706 18.79 -11.39 28.12
N ASP A 707 20.06 -11.09 28.19
CA ASP A 707 21.02 -11.29 27.14
C ASP A 707 22.14 -12.23 27.61
N LEU A 708 22.54 -13.16 26.75
CA LEU A 708 23.66 -14.07 26.94
C LEU A 708 24.63 -13.92 25.80
N GLY A 709 25.92 -13.86 26.09
CA GLY A 709 26.95 -13.65 25.09
C GLY A 709 28.24 -14.41 25.37
N LEU A 710 28.95 -14.70 24.29
CA LEU A 710 30.28 -15.30 24.31
C LEU A 710 31.16 -14.56 23.32
N THR A 711 32.27 -14.01 23.80
CA THR A 711 33.26 -13.35 22.95
C THR A 711 34.56 -14.12 22.93
N LYS A 712 35.28 -14.05 21.82
CA LYS A 712 36.61 -14.61 21.66
C LYS A 712 37.50 -13.59 20.96
N ASN A 713 38.60 -13.27 21.61
CA ASN A 713 39.71 -12.55 21.01
C ASN A 713 40.83 -13.52 20.65
N ARG A 714 41.59 -13.23 19.60
CA ARG A 714 42.74 -14.03 19.19
C ARG A 714 43.71 -14.14 20.34
N ASN A 715 44.29 -15.31 20.53
CA ASN A 715 45.26 -15.61 21.59
C ASN A 715 44.72 -15.55 23.05
N TYR A 716 43.40 -15.29 23.26
CA TYR A 716 42.77 -15.31 24.58
C TYR A 716 41.73 -16.40 24.68
N LYS A 717 41.35 -16.81 25.90
CA LYS A 717 40.25 -17.71 26.15
C LYS A 717 38.92 -17.01 25.86
N SER A 718 37.89 -17.79 25.49
CA SER A 718 36.53 -17.28 25.36
C SER A 718 36.00 -16.77 26.68
N ARG A 719 35.27 -15.65 26.65
CA ARG A 719 34.66 -15.01 27.83
C ARG A 719 33.15 -14.97 27.68
N GLY A 720 32.42 -15.42 28.72
CA GLY A 720 30.98 -15.37 28.80
C GLY A 720 30.47 -14.09 29.44
N PHE A 721 29.35 -13.59 28.97
CA PHE A 721 28.67 -12.39 29.46
C PHE A 721 27.19 -12.64 29.60
N TYR A 722 26.56 -11.94 30.54
CA TYR A 722 25.11 -11.83 30.63
C TYR A 722 24.70 -10.41 31.00
N ASP A 723 23.45 -10.06 30.67
CA ASP A 723 22.82 -8.79 30.96
C ASP A 723 21.33 -9.02 31.17
N SER A 724 20.72 -8.29 32.11
CA SER A 724 19.28 -8.40 32.37
C SER A 724 18.70 -7.11 32.92
N GLY A 725 17.42 -6.90 32.67
CA GLY A 725 16.75 -5.70 33.13
C GLY A 725 15.29 -5.61 32.71
N LEU A 726 14.76 -4.41 32.83
CA LEU A 726 13.42 -4.06 32.39
C LEU A 726 13.47 -3.27 31.07
N ARG A 727 12.46 -3.49 30.24
CA ARG A 727 12.22 -2.71 29.04
C ARG A 727 10.82 -2.12 29.10
N ILE A 728 10.71 -0.82 28.86
CA ILE A 728 9.43 -0.17 28.59
C ILE A 728 9.30 -0.04 27.06
N ASN A 729 8.41 -0.84 26.49
CA ASN A 729 8.21 -0.93 25.06
C ASN A 729 6.89 -0.24 24.68
N LEU A 730 6.95 1.07 24.47
CA LEU A 730 5.76 1.86 24.10
C LEU A 730 5.38 1.62 22.65
N VAL A 731 6.36 1.56 21.77
CA VAL A 731 6.21 1.30 20.33
C VAL A 731 7.41 0.48 19.86
N PRO A 732 7.23 -0.82 19.59
CA PRO A 732 8.33 -1.71 19.22
C PRO A 732 9.19 -1.14 18.08
N ASP A 733 10.50 -1.18 18.27
CA ASP A 733 11.53 -0.68 17.34
C ASP A 733 11.51 0.85 17.09
N TYR A 734 10.63 1.63 17.78
CA TYR A 734 10.50 3.07 17.58
C TYR A 734 10.67 3.91 18.86
N LEU A 735 10.07 3.48 19.96
CA LEU A 735 10.14 4.17 21.24
C LEU A 735 10.21 3.15 22.36
N GLU A 736 11.41 2.93 22.84
CA GLU A 736 11.72 1.95 23.87
C GLU A 736 12.72 2.51 24.84
N PHE A 737 12.60 2.10 26.11
CA PHE A 737 13.54 2.44 27.17
C PHE A 737 14.00 1.17 27.88
N TYR A 738 15.28 1.06 28.10
CA TYR A 738 15.90 -0.08 28.77
C TYR A 738 16.53 0.36 30.09
N PHE A 739 16.28 -0.42 31.13
CA PHE A 739 16.71 -0.22 32.49
C PHE A 739 17.54 -1.44 32.92
N PRO A 740 18.85 -1.46 32.68
CA PRO A 740 19.72 -2.55 33.09
C PRO A 740 19.68 -2.72 34.62
N ILE A 741 19.57 -3.96 35.09
CA ILE A 741 19.55 -4.28 36.53
C ILE A 741 20.85 -4.92 36.94
N GLN A 742 21.26 -5.98 36.22
CA GLN A 742 22.43 -6.78 36.55
C GLN A 742 23.12 -7.26 35.28
N ASN A 743 24.44 -7.25 35.32
CA ASN A 743 25.26 -7.87 34.26
C ASN A 743 26.37 -8.75 34.88
N SER A 744 27.17 -9.38 34.05
CA SER A 744 28.24 -10.31 34.48
C SER A 744 29.38 -9.65 35.24
N GLU A 745 29.50 -8.32 35.23
CA GLU A 745 30.59 -7.57 35.88
C GLU A 745 30.13 -6.89 37.16
N ASN A 746 28.86 -6.44 37.24
CA ASN A 746 28.36 -5.70 38.39
C ASN A 746 26.82 -5.74 38.53
N TYR A 747 26.32 -5.28 39.67
CA TYR A 747 24.91 -4.98 39.90
C TYR A 747 24.64 -3.52 39.52
N VAL A 748 24.11 -3.29 38.32
CA VAL A 748 24.06 -1.95 37.69
C VAL A 748 23.20 -0.96 38.48
N LEU A 749 22.17 -1.42 39.22
CA LEU A 749 21.34 -0.54 40.05
C LEU A 749 22.11 0.16 41.18
N ASN A 750 23.27 -0.37 41.57
CA ASN A 750 24.12 0.23 42.61
C ASN A 750 25.10 1.29 42.06
N ASP A 751 25.09 1.51 40.75
CA ASP A 751 25.93 2.50 40.12
C ASP A 751 25.49 3.92 40.57
N ALA A 752 26.44 4.73 41.04
CA ALA A 752 26.16 6.12 41.48
C ALA A 752 25.57 6.97 40.34
N ASP A 753 25.90 6.66 39.09
CA ASP A 753 25.36 7.30 37.88
C ASP A 753 24.49 6.35 37.09
N TYR A 754 23.52 5.72 37.73
CA TYR A 754 22.61 4.77 37.09
C TYR A 754 21.93 5.31 35.82
N PHE A 755 21.57 6.60 35.83
CA PHE A 755 20.91 7.23 34.69
C PHE A 755 21.74 7.19 33.41
N SER A 756 23.06 7.21 33.48
CA SER A 756 23.95 7.08 32.33
C SER A 756 23.96 5.67 31.72
N ASN A 757 23.48 4.66 32.47
CA ASN A 757 23.39 3.27 32.05
C ASN A 757 22.07 2.96 31.37
N MET A 758 21.05 3.81 31.50
CA MET A 758 19.79 3.64 30.76
C MET A 758 20.01 3.76 29.26
N ARG A 759 19.26 2.99 28.50
CA ARG A 759 19.31 3.03 27.05
C ARG A 759 17.93 3.34 26.48
N PHE A 760 17.91 3.99 25.32
CA PHE A 760 16.67 4.23 24.61
C PHE A 760 16.82 3.97 23.12
N VAL A 761 15.69 3.56 22.51
CA VAL A 761 15.48 3.58 21.06
C VAL A 761 14.52 4.72 20.76
N LEU A 762 14.93 5.63 19.89
CA LEU A 762 14.08 6.71 19.38
C LEU A 762 14.25 6.85 17.89
N THR A 763 13.23 6.46 17.14
CA THR A 763 13.21 6.62 15.67
C THR A 763 12.31 7.79 15.28
N VAL A 764 12.92 8.90 14.86
CA VAL A 764 12.24 10.14 14.44
C VAL A 764 12.08 10.20 12.92
N ASP A 765 11.70 9.12 12.27
CA ASP A 765 11.41 9.12 10.83
C ASP A 765 9.91 9.21 10.59
N LEU A 766 9.47 10.33 9.98
CA LEU A 766 8.06 10.55 9.60
C LEU A 766 7.49 9.46 8.69
N ASN A 767 8.31 8.80 7.87
CA ASN A 767 7.87 7.67 7.04
C ASN A 767 7.59 6.44 7.90
N ASN A 768 8.35 6.25 8.96
CA ASN A 768 8.15 5.18 9.92
C ASN A 768 6.92 5.47 10.79
N LEU A 769 6.74 6.70 11.27
CA LEU A 769 5.52 7.12 11.97
C LEU A 769 4.26 6.85 11.14
N LYS A 770 4.31 7.06 9.82
CA LYS A 770 3.21 6.73 8.91
C LYS A 770 2.90 5.24 8.87
N GLN A 771 3.88 4.36 9.04
CA GLN A 771 3.68 2.91 9.10
C GLN A 771 2.93 2.51 10.37
N LEU A 772 3.15 3.20 11.50
CA LEU A 772 2.43 2.99 12.75
C LEU A 772 0.92 3.16 12.56
N PHE A 773 0.52 4.23 11.87
CA PHE A 773 -0.91 4.51 11.61
C PHE A 773 -1.52 3.59 10.54
N SER A 774 -0.72 2.92 9.74
CA SER A 774 -1.20 2.00 8.71
C SER A 774 -1.34 0.54 9.19
N ARG A 775 -1.18 0.26 10.48
CA ARG A 775 -1.17 -1.08 11.10
C ARG A 775 -0.15 -2.05 10.47
N ARG A 776 0.93 -1.55 9.92
CA ARG A 776 2.04 -2.36 9.39
C ARG A 776 3.17 -2.40 10.42
N TRP A 777 2.87 -2.90 11.60
CA TRP A 777 3.79 -2.95 12.73
C TRP A 777 4.94 -3.94 12.56
N PHE A 778 4.90 -4.75 11.53
CA PHE A 778 5.87 -5.80 11.27
C PHE A 778 6.35 -5.78 9.83
#